data_65f5cefc80cb114f3cc30ee5fada435f
#
_entry.id   65f5cefc80cb114f3cc30ee5fada435f
#
_cell.length_a   1.000
_cell.length_b   1.000
_cell.length_c   1.000
_cell.angle_alpha   90.00
_cell.angle_beta   90.00
_cell.angle_gamma   90.00
#
_symmetry.space_group_name_H-M   'P 1'
#
loop_
_entity.id
_entity.type
_entity.pdbx_description
1 polymer ?
#
loop_
_entity_poly.entity_id
_entity_poly.type
_entity_poly.pdbx_seq_one_letter_code
_entity_poly.pdbx_strand_id
1 'polypeptide(L)'
;MITVLDVENTTCKRDGKQHFDPFEVENELVMIGMLYEDASGVAMEKVVTFNHSDEPATPYGDALTQQILDATTLLICHNAVHDLTWIWECGFTYSGKIYDTMLGEYILNKGIKSPLNLGFVSAQYQLEEQKLDTMSDYWKSGTSTKDIPFDELDEYLRYDLRSTLGVYKKQMARFANAENSSMQSVLDITMDTCYELALIYMRGIKVDLVELTKVKKEFEEERATLEEELMEFVEELMGDTPININSPEQLSTLVFSRKVVDKKRWAETVNAFMSDSSFKDAVRSMTGPVYKTKASKCVVCNGTGMVQHLTKKGVPRKNKNICKSCGRQGYVLTKTKVLAGLKFSPPKATWASASGFSTGKGILETLEAAAKGKGMVREADFLAKLRRLNAVSSYLSSFVGGIEKFTKADGMLHVQLTQHITSTARMSGRNPNMQNMPRGGTFPVKRVFISRWKGGKIMEADFGQLEFRAAAYLSQDKLAIKEVIEGFDVHQYTADIIADAGQPISRQAAKEHTFAPLYGASGYGRTPAEAEYYTHFLKKYRGIAEWHRKLATEALTERKITTPSGRQFSFPDVARRKDGTVTHFTKIKNYPVQSFATADIVPVSMLMMEKVMNERGLKSCIVNTVHDSMVVDVHPDEQQAMIDVVVEVESKLVSTVNKLWDIDFNLPLSLEAKMGNNWLDQVDC
;
A
#
# COMPACT_ATOMS: atom_id res chain seq x y z
N MET A 1 34.67 12.94 -7.72
CA MET A 1 34.05 14.20 -7.25
C MET A 1 32.75 13.88 -6.55
N ILE A 2 32.41 14.60 -5.48
CA ILE A 2 31.07 14.52 -4.85
C ILE A 2 30.24 15.67 -5.42
N THR A 3 29.02 15.37 -5.87
CA THR A 3 28.10 16.36 -6.43
C THR A 3 26.74 16.25 -5.74
N VAL A 4 26.22 17.37 -5.26
CA VAL A 4 24.79 17.47 -4.87
C VAL A 4 23.99 17.90 -6.09
N LEU A 5 22.90 17.26 -6.34
CA LEU A 5 22.02 17.56 -7.47
C LEU A 5 20.58 17.66 -7.01
N ASP A 6 19.87 18.60 -7.58
CA ASP A 6 18.42 18.78 -7.43
C ASP A 6 17.81 19.28 -8.74
N VAL A 7 16.58 18.86 -9.05
CA VAL A 7 15.89 19.23 -10.29
C VAL A 7 14.58 19.95 -9.99
N GLU A 8 14.29 20.97 -10.78
CA GLU A 8 12.99 21.66 -10.81
C GLU A 8 12.26 21.32 -12.11
N ASN A 9 11.01 20.90 -11.99
CA ASN A 9 10.18 20.49 -13.13
C ASN A 9 8.76 21.05 -13.03
N THR A 10 8.08 21.15 -14.17
CA THR A 10 6.65 21.44 -14.19
C THR A 10 5.85 20.24 -13.73
N THR A 11 4.60 20.47 -13.34
CA THR A 11 3.68 19.42 -12.89
C THR A 11 2.35 19.54 -13.61
N CYS A 12 1.79 18.43 -14.06
CA CYS A 12 0.42 18.39 -14.55
C CYS A 12 -0.56 17.98 -13.46
N LYS A 13 -1.84 18.38 -13.63
CA LYS A 13 -2.92 17.99 -12.71
C LYS A 13 -3.84 17.00 -13.38
N ARG A 14 -4.02 15.81 -12.77
CA ARG A 14 -5.05 14.82 -13.15
C ARG A 14 -5.88 14.44 -11.92
N ASP A 15 -7.20 14.48 -12.03
CA ASP A 15 -8.13 14.18 -10.93
C ASP A 15 -7.84 14.99 -9.64
N GLY A 16 -7.44 16.23 -9.80
CA GLY A 16 -7.13 17.14 -8.68
C GLY A 16 -5.82 16.85 -7.95
N LYS A 17 -4.99 15.91 -8.45
CA LYS A 17 -3.66 15.61 -7.91
C LYS A 17 -2.57 16.06 -8.85
N GLN A 18 -1.47 16.55 -8.29
CA GLN A 18 -0.26 16.87 -9.03
C GLN A 18 0.51 15.59 -9.38
N HIS A 19 1.02 15.53 -10.61
CA HIS A 19 1.89 14.49 -11.13
C HIS A 19 3.23 15.09 -11.49
N PHE A 20 4.30 14.54 -10.92
CA PHE A 20 5.69 14.99 -11.08
C PHE A 20 6.49 14.10 -12.04
N ASP A 21 5.82 13.21 -12.71
CA ASP A 21 6.32 12.13 -13.52
C ASP A 21 6.98 12.66 -14.80
N PRO A 22 8.23 12.33 -15.11
CA PRO A 22 8.90 12.78 -16.34
C PRO A 22 8.29 12.18 -17.62
N PHE A 23 7.49 11.09 -17.51
CA PHE A 23 6.80 10.47 -18.64
C PHE A 23 5.45 11.10 -18.98
N GLU A 24 5.02 12.11 -18.23
CA GLU A 24 3.84 12.91 -18.58
C GLU A 24 4.21 13.95 -19.64
N VAL A 25 3.56 13.91 -20.80
CA VAL A 25 3.86 14.79 -21.95
C VAL A 25 3.77 16.28 -21.61
N GLU A 26 2.98 16.62 -20.59
CA GLU A 26 2.77 17.99 -20.15
C GLU A 26 3.85 18.48 -19.17
N ASN A 27 4.69 17.57 -18.68
CA ASN A 27 5.75 17.90 -17.73
C ASN A 27 7.07 18.15 -18.46
N GLU A 28 7.79 19.15 -17.99
CA GLU A 28 9.07 19.59 -18.57
C GLU A 28 10.11 19.80 -17.46
N LEU A 29 11.35 19.45 -17.71
CA LEU A 29 12.47 19.83 -16.86
C LEU A 29 12.70 21.32 -16.99
N VAL A 30 12.67 22.05 -15.89
CA VAL A 30 12.85 23.52 -15.88
C VAL A 30 14.32 23.86 -15.61
N MET A 31 14.89 23.31 -14.52
CA MET A 31 16.26 23.61 -14.12
C MET A 31 16.93 22.38 -13.50
N ILE A 32 18.26 22.30 -13.60
CA ILE A 32 19.13 21.42 -12.82
C ILE A 32 20.09 22.29 -12.02
N GLY A 33 20.10 22.08 -10.70
CA GLY A 33 21.11 22.62 -9.80
C GLY A 33 22.18 21.59 -9.48
N MET A 34 23.45 22.00 -9.47
CA MET A 34 24.58 21.16 -9.08
C MET A 34 25.52 21.94 -8.16
N LEU A 35 25.89 21.33 -7.02
CA LEU A 35 26.89 21.85 -6.09
C LEU A 35 28.01 20.82 -5.98
N TYR A 36 29.22 21.20 -6.35
CA TYR A 36 30.39 20.31 -6.38
C TYR A 36 31.70 21.09 -6.10
N GLU A 37 32.77 20.39 -5.83
CA GLU A 37 34.12 21.00 -5.75
C GLU A 37 34.85 20.78 -7.08
N ASP A 38 35.40 21.85 -7.64
CA ASP A 38 36.22 21.78 -8.85
C ASP A 38 37.59 21.13 -8.60
N ALA A 39 38.42 21.01 -9.63
CA ALA A 39 39.75 20.40 -9.53
C ALA A 39 40.73 21.16 -8.61
N SER A 40 40.41 22.40 -8.26
CA SER A 40 41.19 23.21 -7.32
C SER A 40 40.68 23.13 -5.87
N GLY A 41 39.57 22.40 -5.62
CA GLY A 41 38.90 22.30 -4.34
C GLY A 41 38.00 23.49 -4.01
N VAL A 42 37.64 24.30 -5.01
CA VAL A 42 36.68 25.41 -4.84
C VAL A 42 35.26 24.90 -5.03
N ALA A 43 34.37 25.26 -4.10
CA ALA A 43 32.96 24.95 -4.19
C ALA A 43 32.31 25.75 -5.34
N MET A 44 31.66 25.04 -6.24
CA MET A 44 31.00 25.56 -7.41
C MET A 44 29.51 25.27 -7.31
N GLU A 45 28.68 26.28 -7.51
CA GLU A 45 27.23 26.12 -7.68
C GLU A 45 26.87 26.45 -9.12
N LYS A 46 26.39 25.48 -9.85
CA LYS A 46 25.97 25.62 -11.23
C LYS A 46 24.48 25.34 -11.34
N VAL A 47 23.75 26.27 -11.95
CA VAL A 47 22.37 26.10 -12.37
C VAL A 47 22.30 26.11 -13.87
N VAL A 48 21.53 25.20 -14.44
CA VAL A 48 21.31 25.06 -15.88
C VAL A 48 19.82 25.09 -16.14
N THR A 49 19.38 25.99 -17.02
CA THR A 49 17.97 26.17 -17.41
C THR A 49 17.65 25.43 -18.69
N PHE A 50 16.48 24.79 -18.74
CA PHE A 50 16.00 24.05 -19.89
C PHE A 50 14.70 24.65 -20.46
N ASN A 51 13.65 24.75 -19.68
CA ASN A 51 12.34 25.24 -20.12
C ASN A 51 11.78 26.35 -19.18
N HIS A 52 12.66 27.26 -18.76
CA HIS A 52 12.23 28.42 -17.99
C HIS A 52 11.71 29.52 -18.94
N SER A 53 10.61 30.23 -18.56
CA SER A 53 9.98 31.21 -19.46
C SER A 53 10.83 32.46 -19.71
N ASP A 54 11.66 32.86 -18.75
CA ASP A 54 12.47 34.09 -18.82
C ASP A 54 13.91 33.86 -19.25
N GLU A 55 14.40 32.60 -19.34
CA GLU A 55 15.79 32.29 -19.59
C GLU A 55 16.01 31.47 -20.88
N PRO A 56 17.16 31.62 -21.54
CA PRO A 56 17.51 30.80 -22.69
C PRO A 56 17.56 29.31 -22.36
N ALA A 57 16.91 28.49 -23.18
CA ALA A 57 16.88 27.03 -23.01
C ALA A 57 18.23 26.41 -23.39
N THR A 58 18.77 25.60 -22.47
CA THR A 58 19.87 24.67 -22.77
C THR A 58 19.29 23.41 -23.41
N PRO A 59 19.94 22.82 -24.41
CA PRO A 59 19.49 21.54 -24.97
C PRO A 59 19.60 20.41 -23.96
N TYR A 60 18.65 19.48 -23.99
CA TYR A 60 18.76 18.24 -23.24
C TYR A 60 20.02 17.46 -23.68
N GLY A 61 20.69 16.80 -22.73
CA GLY A 61 21.96 16.13 -22.98
C GLY A 61 23.17 17.09 -23.16
N ASP A 62 23.07 18.32 -22.63
CA ASP A 62 24.17 19.31 -22.66
C ASP A 62 25.50 18.71 -22.19
N ALA A 63 26.54 18.87 -23.04
CA ALA A 63 27.85 18.25 -22.85
C ALA A 63 28.55 18.70 -21.55
N LEU A 64 28.35 19.95 -21.12
CA LEU A 64 28.99 20.47 -19.92
C LEU A 64 28.33 19.90 -18.64
N THR A 65 27.02 19.75 -18.63
CA THR A 65 26.28 19.07 -17.56
C THR A 65 26.67 17.59 -17.49
N GLN A 66 26.76 16.91 -18.64
CA GLN A 66 27.20 15.52 -18.72
C GLN A 66 28.64 15.35 -18.21
N GLN A 67 29.58 16.25 -18.51
CA GLN A 67 30.96 16.19 -18.00
C GLN A 67 31.02 16.26 -16.45
N ILE A 68 30.16 17.04 -15.84
CA ILE A 68 30.05 17.10 -14.36
C ILE A 68 29.56 15.75 -13.83
N LEU A 69 28.52 15.18 -14.43
CA LEU A 69 27.98 13.88 -14.05
C LEU A 69 29.01 12.76 -14.23
N ASP A 70 29.76 12.76 -15.35
CA ASP A 70 30.82 11.77 -15.64
C ASP A 70 31.97 11.84 -14.62
N ALA A 71 32.28 13.03 -14.13
CA ALA A 71 33.30 13.24 -13.09
C ALA A 71 32.81 12.94 -11.67
N THR A 72 31.50 12.73 -11.51
CA THR A 72 30.85 12.50 -10.20
C THR A 72 31.00 11.05 -9.78
N THR A 73 31.61 10.81 -8.62
CA THR A 73 31.74 9.47 -8.00
C THR A 73 30.66 9.18 -6.97
N LEU A 74 30.08 10.23 -6.37
CA LEU A 74 28.96 10.16 -5.45
C LEU A 74 27.98 11.29 -5.75
N LEU A 75 26.77 10.96 -6.16
CA LEU A 75 25.68 11.89 -6.37
C LEU A 75 24.81 11.94 -5.12
N ILE A 76 24.61 13.12 -4.55
CA ILE A 76 23.80 13.35 -3.35
C ILE A 76 22.52 14.07 -3.77
N CYS A 77 21.36 13.48 -3.44
CA CYS A 77 20.04 14.05 -3.71
C CYS A 77 19.16 13.98 -2.46
N HIS A 78 18.01 14.65 -2.51
CA HIS A 78 16.92 14.47 -1.55
C HIS A 78 15.70 13.91 -2.25
N ASN A 79 15.46 12.58 -2.23
CA ASN A 79 14.55 11.80 -3.05
C ASN A 79 15.14 11.46 -4.43
N ALA A 80 16.31 10.85 -4.43
CA ALA A 80 17.16 10.58 -5.60
C ALA A 80 16.45 9.87 -6.78
N VAL A 81 15.42 9.06 -6.54
CA VAL A 81 14.63 8.44 -7.62
C VAL A 81 14.03 9.51 -8.54
N HIS A 82 13.56 10.62 -7.97
CA HIS A 82 13.01 11.73 -8.73
C HIS A 82 14.06 12.37 -9.64
N ASP A 83 15.20 12.76 -9.06
CA ASP A 83 16.26 13.45 -9.78
C ASP A 83 16.87 12.57 -10.88
N LEU A 84 17.19 11.33 -10.55
CA LEU A 84 17.75 10.36 -11.50
C LEU A 84 16.81 10.13 -12.70
N THR A 85 15.52 9.96 -12.45
CA THR A 85 14.58 9.69 -13.56
C THR A 85 14.41 10.89 -14.46
N TRP A 86 14.44 12.12 -13.92
CA TRP A 86 14.41 13.33 -14.75
C TRP A 86 15.67 13.50 -15.58
N ILE A 87 16.87 13.35 -15.00
CA ILE A 87 18.11 13.50 -15.79
C ILE A 87 18.21 12.42 -16.87
N TRP A 88 17.82 11.17 -16.58
CA TRP A 88 17.86 10.09 -17.58
C TRP A 88 16.85 10.31 -18.71
N GLU A 89 15.62 10.74 -18.42
CA GLU A 89 14.62 11.04 -19.44
C GLU A 89 15.03 12.21 -20.34
N CYS A 90 15.78 13.16 -19.79
CA CYS A 90 16.33 14.29 -20.54
C CYS A 90 17.68 13.97 -21.25
N GLY A 91 18.04 12.68 -21.37
CA GLY A 91 19.18 12.22 -22.15
C GLY A 91 20.54 12.32 -21.47
N PHE A 92 20.58 12.64 -20.17
CA PHE A 92 21.81 12.53 -19.39
C PHE A 92 22.02 11.10 -18.91
N THR A 93 23.28 10.76 -18.59
CA THR A 93 23.64 9.44 -18.04
C THR A 93 24.36 9.60 -16.73
N TYR A 94 24.06 8.71 -15.80
CA TYR A 94 24.78 8.58 -14.54
C TYR A 94 24.72 7.13 -14.06
N SER A 95 25.86 6.53 -13.71
CA SER A 95 25.99 5.15 -13.25
C SER A 95 26.86 5.01 -12.00
N GLY A 96 27.17 6.14 -11.35
CA GLY A 96 27.95 6.17 -10.11
C GLY A 96 27.13 5.86 -8.86
N LYS A 97 27.78 5.97 -7.70
CA LYS A 97 27.12 5.81 -6.40
C LYS A 97 26.19 6.98 -6.11
N ILE A 98 25.12 6.69 -5.41
CA ILE A 98 24.17 7.71 -4.93
C ILE A 98 24.09 7.76 -3.41
N TYR A 99 23.68 8.90 -2.89
CA TYR A 99 23.22 9.07 -1.51
C TYR A 99 21.93 9.87 -1.49
N ASP A 100 20.87 9.24 -1.01
CA ASP A 100 19.58 9.89 -0.80
C ASP A 100 19.43 10.32 0.66
N THR A 101 19.42 11.63 0.91
CA THR A 101 19.32 12.19 2.26
C THR A 101 17.95 11.93 2.91
N MET A 102 16.91 11.75 2.13
CA MET A 102 15.58 11.34 2.64
C MET A 102 15.63 9.90 3.17
N LEU A 103 16.28 8.97 2.45
CA LEU A 103 16.46 7.59 2.88
C LEU A 103 17.46 7.48 4.03
N GLY A 104 18.53 8.29 4.03
CA GLY A 104 19.45 8.39 5.15
C GLY A 104 18.73 8.75 6.45
N GLU A 105 17.84 9.76 6.42
CA GLU A 105 17.04 10.15 7.58
C GLU A 105 16.03 9.06 7.98
N TYR A 106 15.40 8.42 6.99
CA TYR A 106 14.49 7.30 7.26
C TYR A 106 15.17 6.16 8.05
N ILE A 107 16.38 5.77 7.69
CA ILE A 107 17.16 4.75 8.42
C ILE A 107 17.48 5.23 9.84
N LEU A 108 17.95 6.47 9.99
CA LEU A 108 18.29 7.08 11.28
C LEU A 108 17.09 7.28 12.20
N ASN A 109 15.87 7.32 11.67
CA ASN A 109 14.63 7.33 12.44
C ASN A 109 14.26 5.96 13.05
N LYS A 110 14.98 4.88 12.71
CA LYS A 110 14.87 3.56 13.35
C LYS A 110 13.43 3.06 13.46
N GLY A 111 12.64 3.18 12.38
CA GLY A 111 11.23 2.76 12.31
C GLY A 111 10.21 3.70 12.98
N ILE A 112 10.66 4.81 13.54
CA ILE A 112 9.77 5.89 14.03
C ILE A 112 9.32 6.71 12.83
N LYS A 113 8.01 6.94 12.70
CA LYS A 113 7.46 7.80 11.64
C LYS A 113 7.73 9.27 11.96
N SER A 114 8.42 9.93 11.05
CA SER A 114 8.72 11.36 11.09
C SER A 114 8.58 11.91 9.66
N PRO A 115 8.24 13.20 9.48
CA PRO A 115 8.35 13.84 8.17
C PRO A 115 9.78 13.74 7.63
N LEU A 116 9.89 13.51 6.32
CA LEU A 116 11.17 13.30 5.64
C LEU A 116 11.45 14.36 4.58
N ASN A 117 10.58 15.38 4.41
CA ASN A 117 10.83 16.46 3.48
C ASN A 117 12.04 17.30 3.92
N LEU A 118 12.76 17.83 2.95
CA LEU A 118 14.04 18.55 3.17
C LEU A 118 13.90 19.69 4.18
N GLY A 119 12.80 20.48 4.11
CA GLY A 119 12.57 21.58 5.04
C GLY A 119 12.46 21.12 6.50
N PHE A 120 11.76 20.01 6.76
CA PHE A 120 11.67 19.46 8.12
C PHE A 120 13.00 18.90 8.61
N VAL A 121 13.69 18.14 7.75
CA VAL A 121 14.96 17.50 8.11
C VAL A 121 16.07 18.54 8.35
N SER A 122 16.20 19.56 7.50
CA SER A 122 17.16 20.64 7.67
C SER A 122 16.90 21.44 8.95
N ALA A 123 15.64 21.72 9.27
CA ALA A 123 15.26 22.38 10.52
C ALA A 123 15.59 21.52 11.75
N GLN A 124 15.35 20.21 11.69
CA GLN A 124 15.71 19.25 12.77
C GLN A 124 17.22 19.24 13.05
N TYR A 125 18.05 19.36 12.01
CA TYR A 125 19.49 19.46 12.14
C TYR A 125 20.00 20.87 12.49
N GLN A 126 19.12 21.84 12.61
CA GLN A 126 19.44 23.25 12.92
C GLN A 126 20.49 23.79 11.96
N LEU A 127 20.30 23.54 10.66
CA LEU A 127 21.20 24.08 9.65
C LEU A 127 20.98 25.61 9.56
N GLU A 128 22.07 26.35 9.32
CA GLU A 128 22.00 27.81 9.09
C GLU A 128 21.20 28.11 7.82
N GLU A 129 21.40 27.31 6.79
CA GLU A 129 20.67 27.34 5.54
C GLU A 129 19.48 26.37 5.63
N GLN A 130 18.30 26.92 5.94
CA GLN A 130 17.04 26.18 5.96
C GLN A 130 16.28 26.42 4.67
N LYS A 131 15.58 25.39 4.19
CA LYS A 131 14.72 25.51 3.03
C LYS A 131 13.74 26.68 3.17
N LEU A 132 13.75 27.58 2.20
CA LEU A 132 12.79 28.68 2.10
C LEU A 132 11.43 28.12 1.61
N ASP A 133 10.35 28.39 2.32
CA ASP A 133 8.99 28.03 1.87
C ASP A 133 8.36 29.14 1.00
N THR A 134 9.19 29.76 0.14
CA THR A 134 8.76 30.85 -0.73
C THR A 134 7.94 30.36 -1.94
N MET A 135 8.23 29.14 -2.41
CA MET A 135 7.59 28.57 -3.60
C MET A 135 6.17 28.08 -3.37
N SER A 136 5.81 27.76 -2.12
CA SER A 136 4.51 27.20 -1.76
C SER A 136 3.32 28.09 -2.21
N ASP A 137 3.48 29.40 -2.20
CA ASP A 137 2.42 30.34 -2.57
C ASP A 137 2.22 30.39 -4.10
N TYR A 138 3.31 30.27 -4.88
CA TYR A 138 3.24 30.15 -6.34
C TYR A 138 2.49 28.87 -6.74
N TRP A 139 2.86 27.74 -6.18
CA TRP A 139 2.20 26.45 -6.48
C TRP A 139 0.74 26.41 -6.02
N LYS A 140 0.40 27.02 -4.86
CA LYS A 140 -1.00 27.15 -4.41
C LYS A 140 -1.84 28.03 -5.31
N SER A 141 -1.25 29.08 -5.88
CA SER A 141 -1.93 29.96 -6.87
C SER A 141 -2.10 29.28 -8.24
N GLY A 142 -1.43 28.14 -8.45
CA GLY A 142 -1.45 27.41 -9.72
C GLY A 142 -0.43 27.88 -10.74
N THR A 143 0.55 28.68 -10.32
CA THR A 143 1.67 29.12 -11.17
C THR A 143 2.52 27.91 -11.53
N SER A 144 2.83 27.74 -12.83
CA SER A 144 3.74 26.70 -13.28
C SER A 144 5.18 26.98 -12.82
N THR A 145 5.93 25.96 -12.49
CA THR A 145 7.33 26.13 -12.04
C THR A 145 8.16 26.93 -13.05
N LYS A 146 7.94 26.74 -14.35
CA LYS A 146 8.64 27.47 -15.42
C LYS A 146 8.31 28.98 -15.50
N ASP A 147 7.19 29.40 -14.90
CA ASP A 147 6.70 30.78 -14.92
C ASP A 147 6.97 31.49 -13.58
N ILE A 148 7.65 30.89 -12.64
CA ILE A 148 8.13 31.53 -11.40
C ILE A 148 9.33 32.44 -11.78
N PRO A 149 9.45 33.66 -11.23
CA PRO A 149 10.59 34.53 -11.54
C PRO A 149 11.93 33.81 -11.37
N PHE A 150 12.80 33.92 -12.36
CA PHE A 150 14.06 33.17 -12.41
C PHE A 150 14.90 33.36 -11.13
N ASP A 151 15.11 34.60 -10.70
CA ASP A 151 15.93 34.90 -9.53
C ASP A 151 15.41 34.21 -8.25
N GLU A 152 14.09 34.11 -8.09
CA GLU A 152 13.48 33.45 -6.94
C GLU A 152 13.61 31.93 -7.01
N LEU A 153 13.42 31.34 -8.20
CA LEU A 153 13.55 29.91 -8.41
C LEU A 153 15.02 29.45 -8.33
N ASP A 154 15.96 30.23 -8.87
CA ASP A 154 17.42 29.99 -8.76
C ASP A 154 17.89 30.04 -7.31
N GLU A 155 17.47 31.08 -6.56
CA GLU A 155 17.80 31.18 -5.14
C GLU A 155 17.25 29.99 -4.34
N TYR A 156 15.99 29.61 -4.60
CA TYR A 156 15.37 28.46 -3.97
C TYR A 156 16.13 27.16 -4.24
N LEU A 157 16.47 26.88 -5.51
CA LEU A 157 17.22 25.70 -5.92
C LEU A 157 18.62 25.65 -5.26
N ARG A 158 19.33 26.78 -5.17
CA ARG A 158 20.62 26.85 -4.48
C ARG A 158 20.50 26.59 -2.98
N TYR A 159 19.42 27.03 -2.34
CA TYR A 159 19.15 26.70 -0.94
C TYR A 159 18.89 25.21 -0.76
N ASP A 160 18.16 24.56 -1.67
CA ASP A 160 17.90 23.13 -1.60
C ASP A 160 19.20 22.32 -1.76
N LEU A 161 20.12 22.73 -2.65
CA LEU A 161 21.45 22.13 -2.81
C LEU A 161 22.28 22.21 -1.52
N ARG A 162 22.38 23.42 -0.92
CA ARG A 162 23.15 23.65 0.31
C ARG A 162 22.54 22.93 1.50
N SER A 163 21.22 22.97 1.63
CA SER A 163 20.49 22.24 2.68
C SER A 163 20.70 20.74 2.56
N THR A 164 20.64 20.18 1.35
CA THR A 164 20.89 18.76 1.07
C THR A 164 22.31 18.36 1.44
N LEU A 165 23.32 19.16 1.10
CA LEU A 165 24.72 18.94 1.52
C LEU A 165 24.86 19.00 3.04
N GLY A 166 24.21 19.98 3.69
CA GLY A 166 24.21 20.12 5.14
C GLY A 166 23.63 18.91 5.84
N VAL A 167 22.46 18.42 5.37
CA VAL A 167 21.83 17.21 5.86
C VAL A 167 22.75 16.00 5.68
N TYR A 168 23.31 15.80 4.50
CA TYR A 168 24.27 14.72 4.22
C TYR A 168 25.42 14.70 5.24
N LYS A 169 26.09 15.83 5.45
CA LYS A 169 27.21 15.94 6.41
C LYS A 169 26.79 15.55 7.84
N LYS A 170 25.61 16.01 8.28
CA LYS A 170 25.07 15.66 9.61
C LYS A 170 24.72 14.18 9.72
N GLN A 171 24.13 13.60 8.69
CA GLN A 171 23.77 12.18 8.64
C GLN A 171 25.03 11.29 8.67
N MET A 172 26.05 11.61 7.87
CA MET A 172 27.31 10.87 7.88
C MET A 172 27.98 10.90 9.27
N ALA A 173 27.97 12.05 9.95
CA ALA A 173 28.45 12.15 11.33
C ALA A 173 27.62 11.28 12.30
N ARG A 174 26.30 11.17 12.10
CA ARG A 174 25.44 10.28 12.90
C ARG A 174 25.68 8.81 12.62
N PHE A 175 25.87 8.40 11.37
CA PHE A 175 26.22 7.01 11.01
C PHE A 175 27.59 6.60 11.55
N ALA A 176 28.56 7.52 11.63
CA ALA A 176 29.87 7.27 12.21
C ALA A 176 29.84 7.05 13.74
N ASN A 177 28.79 7.44 14.44
CA ASN A 177 28.65 7.18 15.87
C ASN A 177 28.54 5.67 16.15
N ALA A 178 29.20 5.21 17.21
CA ALA A 178 29.20 3.80 17.61
C ALA A 178 27.77 3.19 17.78
N GLU A 179 26.81 4.01 18.21
CA GLU A 179 25.40 3.61 18.35
C GLU A 179 24.75 3.22 17.03
N ASN A 180 25.17 3.81 15.91
CA ASN A 180 24.58 3.67 14.58
C ASN A 180 25.49 2.90 13.60
N SER A 181 26.72 2.56 14.00
CA SER A 181 27.71 1.93 13.12
C SER A 181 27.22 0.60 12.51
N SER A 182 26.38 -0.15 13.22
CA SER A 182 25.77 -1.37 12.70
C SER A 182 24.88 -1.14 11.47
N MET A 183 24.38 0.08 11.27
CA MET A 183 23.48 0.41 10.15
C MET A 183 24.20 0.76 8.84
N GLN A 184 25.54 0.72 8.80
CA GLN A 184 26.29 1.10 7.59
C GLN A 184 25.96 0.19 6.40
N SER A 185 25.96 -1.13 6.58
CA SER A 185 25.55 -2.06 5.51
C SER A 185 24.12 -1.89 5.07
N VAL A 186 23.22 -1.53 6.00
CA VAL A 186 21.82 -1.19 5.67
C VAL A 186 21.76 0.06 4.82
N LEU A 187 22.56 1.07 5.12
CA LEU A 187 22.66 2.30 4.33
C LEU A 187 23.13 2.00 2.90
N ASP A 188 24.22 1.26 2.75
CA ASP A 188 24.80 0.93 1.46
C ASP A 188 23.81 0.15 0.57
N ILE A 189 23.18 -0.90 1.11
CA ILE A 189 22.15 -1.67 0.39
C ILE A 189 20.94 -0.79 0.05
N THR A 190 20.51 0.09 0.94
CA THR A 190 19.38 0.98 0.70
C THR A 190 19.66 1.95 -0.45
N MET A 191 20.89 2.49 -0.55
CA MET A 191 21.30 3.38 -1.63
C MET A 191 21.40 2.64 -2.98
N ASP A 192 22.06 1.47 -2.99
CA ASP A 192 22.14 0.64 -4.20
C ASP A 192 20.72 0.21 -4.67
N THR A 193 19.85 -0.14 -3.72
CA THR A 193 18.45 -0.45 -4.01
C THR A 193 17.69 0.77 -4.58
N CYS A 194 17.92 1.96 -4.02
CA CYS A 194 17.29 3.19 -4.51
C CYS A 194 17.64 3.46 -5.97
N TYR A 195 18.90 3.25 -6.35
CA TYR A 195 19.34 3.34 -7.73
C TYR A 195 18.62 2.32 -8.63
N GLU A 196 18.53 1.06 -8.20
CA GLU A 196 17.82 0.02 -8.95
C GLU A 196 16.31 0.30 -9.08
N LEU A 197 15.69 0.84 -8.04
CA LEU A 197 14.28 1.24 -8.12
C LEU A 197 14.05 2.40 -9.10
N ALA A 198 15.02 3.30 -9.26
CA ALA A 198 14.97 4.32 -10.31
C ALA A 198 15.08 3.70 -11.71
N LEU A 199 15.95 2.69 -11.90
CA LEU A 199 16.02 1.94 -13.16
C LEU A 199 14.73 1.16 -13.46
N ILE A 200 14.14 0.49 -12.47
CA ILE A 200 12.83 -0.18 -12.59
C ILE A 200 11.76 0.81 -13.05
N TYR A 201 11.76 2.01 -12.44
CA TYR A 201 10.82 3.06 -12.81
C TYR A 201 11.01 3.52 -14.26
N MET A 202 12.26 3.72 -14.72
CA MET A 202 12.57 4.06 -16.13
C MET A 202 12.15 2.97 -17.09
N ARG A 203 12.43 1.70 -16.75
CA ARG A 203 12.14 0.54 -17.62
C ARG A 203 10.65 0.35 -17.83
N GLY A 204 9.82 0.50 -16.79
CA GLY A 204 8.39 0.22 -16.82
C GLY A 204 8.05 -1.22 -17.21
N ILE A 205 6.77 -1.56 -17.21
CA ILE A 205 6.23 -2.85 -17.65
C ILE A 205 5.18 -2.64 -18.74
N LYS A 206 5.19 -3.47 -19.79
CA LYS A 206 4.25 -3.37 -20.91
C LYS A 206 2.86 -3.86 -20.51
N VAL A 207 1.84 -3.07 -20.84
CA VAL A 207 0.42 -3.37 -20.61
C VAL A 207 -0.27 -3.71 -21.93
N ASP A 208 -0.95 -4.85 -21.97
CA ASP A 208 -1.89 -5.18 -23.05
C ASP A 208 -3.22 -4.44 -22.80
N LEU A 209 -3.40 -3.33 -23.50
CA LEU A 209 -4.60 -2.49 -23.39
C LEU A 209 -5.87 -3.18 -23.91
N VAL A 210 -5.76 -4.15 -24.80
CA VAL A 210 -6.88 -4.93 -25.33
C VAL A 210 -7.37 -5.88 -24.24
N GLU A 211 -6.45 -6.62 -23.63
CA GLU A 211 -6.81 -7.50 -22.49
C GLU A 211 -7.29 -6.70 -21.28
N LEU A 212 -6.71 -5.52 -21.02
CA LEU A 212 -7.19 -4.64 -19.92
C LEU A 212 -8.65 -4.21 -20.15
N THR A 213 -9.01 -3.83 -21.37
CA THR A 213 -10.37 -3.45 -21.73
C THR A 213 -11.34 -4.61 -21.56
N LYS A 214 -10.92 -5.83 -21.94
CA LYS A 214 -11.72 -7.04 -21.78
C LYS A 214 -11.97 -7.39 -20.30
N VAL A 215 -10.91 -7.38 -19.49
CA VAL A 215 -11.00 -7.60 -18.03
C VAL A 215 -11.90 -6.55 -17.39
N LYS A 216 -11.76 -5.28 -17.75
CA LYS A 216 -12.60 -4.18 -17.26
C LYS A 216 -14.08 -4.47 -17.53
N LYS A 217 -14.42 -4.78 -18.77
CA LYS A 217 -15.81 -5.05 -19.19
C LYS A 217 -16.40 -6.23 -18.43
N GLU A 218 -15.69 -7.33 -18.31
CA GLU A 218 -16.13 -8.54 -17.60
C GLU A 218 -16.53 -8.22 -16.14
N PHE A 219 -15.69 -7.47 -15.43
CA PHE A 219 -15.96 -7.13 -14.03
C PHE A 219 -16.95 -5.97 -13.84
N GLU A 220 -17.13 -5.10 -14.82
CA GLU A 220 -18.20 -4.10 -14.84
C GLU A 220 -19.58 -4.78 -15.02
N GLU A 221 -19.67 -5.79 -15.86
CA GLU A 221 -20.87 -6.60 -16.05
C GLU A 221 -21.19 -7.40 -14.77
N GLU A 222 -20.19 -8.05 -14.15
CA GLU A 222 -20.37 -8.73 -12.86
C GLU A 222 -20.84 -7.76 -11.77
N ARG A 223 -20.24 -6.57 -11.69
CA ARG A 223 -20.65 -5.54 -10.72
C ARG A 223 -22.10 -5.14 -10.90
N ALA A 224 -22.52 -4.87 -12.14
CA ALA A 224 -23.89 -4.47 -12.44
C ALA A 224 -24.90 -5.58 -12.04
N THR A 225 -24.60 -6.83 -12.33
CA THR A 225 -25.43 -7.97 -11.94
C THR A 225 -25.54 -8.10 -10.41
N LEU A 226 -24.41 -7.99 -9.69
CA LEU A 226 -24.40 -8.04 -8.23
C LEU A 226 -25.18 -6.87 -7.60
N GLU A 227 -25.05 -5.66 -8.15
CA GLU A 227 -25.80 -4.49 -7.70
C GLU A 227 -27.31 -4.68 -7.89
N GLU A 228 -27.73 -5.20 -9.03
CA GLU A 228 -29.16 -5.49 -9.32
C GLU A 228 -29.73 -6.53 -8.33
N GLU A 229 -29.07 -7.67 -8.18
CA GLU A 229 -29.49 -8.74 -7.26
C GLU A 229 -29.54 -8.27 -5.79
N LEU A 230 -28.57 -7.48 -5.37
CA LEU A 230 -28.54 -6.93 -4.01
C LEU A 230 -29.64 -5.89 -3.81
N MET A 231 -29.90 -5.04 -4.80
CA MET A 231 -30.94 -4.01 -4.69
C MET A 231 -32.35 -4.62 -4.67
N GLU A 232 -32.64 -5.69 -5.43
CA GLU A 232 -33.88 -6.41 -5.31
C GLU A 232 -34.12 -6.91 -3.87
N PHE A 233 -33.11 -7.47 -3.23
CA PHE A 233 -33.24 -7.93 -1.86
C PHE A 233 -33.35 -6.77 -0.86
N VAL A 234 -32.67 -5.65 -1.11
CA VAL A 234 -32.82 -4.42 -0.31
C VAL A 234 -34.24 -3.87 -0.39
N GLU A 235 -34.87 -3.85 -1.57
CA GLU A 235 -36.22 -3.39 -1.76
C GLU A 235 -37.25 -4.27 -1.01
N GLU A 236 -37.04 -5.58 -0.99
CA GLU A 236 -37.88 -6.48 -0.19
C GLU A 236 -37.80 -6.14 1.31
N LEU A 237 -36.58 -5.82 1.82
CA LEU A 237 -36.35 -5.57 3.25
C LEU A 237 -36.70 -4.15 3.68
N MET A 238 -36.43 -3.16 2.84
CA MET A 238 -36.51 -1.74 3.20
C MET A 238 -37.66 -1.01 2.46
N GLY A 239 -38.33 -1.67 1.50
CA GLY A 239 -39.40 -1.10 0.68
C GLY A 239 -38.91 0.16 -0.06
N ASP A 240 -39.70 1.23 0.01
CA ASP A 240 -39.41 2.50 -0.69
C ASP A 240 -38.32 3.35 0.00
N THR A 241 -37.66 2.84 1.05
CA THR A 241 -36.57 3.54 1.71
C THR A 241 -35.30 3.36 0.89
N PRO A 242 -34.77 4.41 0.23
CA PRO A 242 -33.56 4.27 -0.56
C PRO A 242 -32.37 3.97 0.35
N ILE A 243 -31.65 2.91 0.02
CA ILE A 243 -30.42 2.52 0.71
C ILE A 243 -29.27 2.52 -0.30
N ASN A 244 -28.26 3.28 -0.01
CA ASN A 244 -26.98 3.18 -0.71
C ASN A 244 -26.13 2.14 0.03
N ILE A 245 -25.95 0.96 -0.56
CA ILE A 245 -25.15 -0.14 0.01
C ILE A 245 -23.65 0.19 0.07
N ASN A 246 -23.19 1.18 -0.69
CA ASN A 246 -21.80 1.69 -0.63
C ASN A 246 -21.59 2.71 0.50
N SER A 247 -22.66 3.15 1.18
CA SER A 247 -22.56 4.01 2.36
C SER A 247 -22.45 3.16 3.63
N PRO A 248 -21.34 3.21 4.39
CA PRO A 248 -21.20 2.43 5.62
C PRO A 248 -22.33 2.67 6.65
N GLU A 249 -22.83 3.90 6.75
CA GLU A 249 -23.93 4.25 7.66
C GLU A 249 -25.26 3.63 7.23
N GLN A 250 -25.57 3.68 5.92
CA GLN A 250 -26.81 3.12 5.40
C GLN A 250 -26.75 1.60 5.37
N LEU A 251 -25.61 1.02 5.03
CA LEU A 251 -25.38 -0.41 5.10
C LEU A 251 -25.47 -0.91 6.55
N SER A 252 -24.95 -0.18 7.53
CA SER A 252 -25.12 -0.49 8.95
C SER A 252 -26.60 -0.53 9.34
N THR A 253 -27.41 0.40 8.82
CA THR A 253 -28.87 0.41 9.05
C THR A 253 -29.54 -0.84 8.46
N LEU A 254 -29.14 -1.26 7.29
CA LEU A 254 -29.67 -2.47 6.62
C LEU A 254 -29.26 -3.75 7.39
N VAL A 255 -27.99 -3.90 7.72
CA VAL A 255 -27.45 -5.12 8.36
C VAL A 255 -27.98 -5.30 9.77
N PHE A 256 -28.01 -4.24 10.57
CA PHE A 256 -28.38 -4.30 11.98
C PHE A 256 -29.81 -3.83 12.27
N SER A 257 -30.56 -3.43 11.25
CA SER A 257 -31.93 -2.91 11.36
C SER A 257 -32.07 -1.73 12.32
N ARG A 258 -31.06 -0.89 12.42
CA ARG A 258 -31.00 0.22 13.37
C ARG A 258 -30.30 1.41 12.74
N LYS A 259 -30.87 2.60 12.98
CA LYS A 259 -30.27 3.87 12.58
C LYS A 259 -29.63 4.54 13.78
N VAL A 260 -28.39 4.99 13.63
CA VAL A 260 -27.75 5.86 14.63
C VAL A 260 -28.40 7.23 14.55
N VAL A 261 -28.99 7.68 15.67
CA VAL A 261 -29.74 8.96 15.75
C VAL A 261 -28.89 10.12 16.24
N ASP A 262 -27.83 9.84 17.00
CA ASP A 262 -26.89 10.84 17.52
C ASP A 262 -25.45 10.33 17.39
N LYS A 263 -24.75 10.84 16.38
CA LYS A 263 -23.37 10.42 16.04
C LYS A 263 -22.34 10.86 17.10
N LYS A 264 -22.53 12.02 17.72
CA LYS A 264 -21.59 12.53 18.72
C LYS A 264 -21.69 11.70 20.01
N ARG A 265 -22.91 11.49 20.52
CA ARG A 265 -23.17 10.65 21.67
C ARG A 265 -22.75 9.20 21.42
N TRP A 266 -22.93 8.71 20.18
CA TRP A 266 -22.45 7.39 19.78
C TRP A 266 -20.94 7.25 19.95
N ALA A 267 -20.15 8.18 19.42
CA ALA A 267 -18.70 8.15 19.53
C ALA A 267 -18.22 8.24 20.98
N GLU A 268 -18.83 9.10 21.79
CA GLU A 268 -18.55 9.22 23.23
C GLU A 268 -18.86 7.90 23.98
N THR A 269 -19.98 7.26 23.66
CA THR A 269 -20.39 5.99 24.29
C THR A 269 -19.44 4.85 23.89
N VAL A 270 -19.04 4.74 22.63
CA VAL A 270 -18.09 3.72 22.16
C VAL A 270 -16.75 3.85 22.91
N ASN A 271 -16.29 5.07 23.15
CA ASN A 271 -15.05 5.32 23.87
C ASN A 271 -15.16 5.05 25.39
N ALA A 272 -16.33 5.24 25.97
CA ALA A 272 -16.56 5.08 27.41
C ALA A 272 -16.85 3.64 27.84
N PHE A 273 -17.53 2.84 26.99
CA PHE A 273 -17.98 1.49 27.35
C PHE A 273 -17.14 0.41 26.70
N MET A 274 -16.34 -0.26 27.51
CA MET A 274 -15.45 -1.36 27.09
C MET A 274 -16.06 -2.76 27.33
N SER A 275 -17.19 -2.89 28.05
CA SER A 275 -17.84 -4.17 28.33
C SER A 275 -19.00 -4.47 27.40
N ASP A 276 -19.15 -5.75 26.97
CA ASP A 276 -20.15 -6.17 25.98
C ASP A 276 -21.60 -5.93 26.40
N SER A 277 -21.95 -6.07 27.66
CA SER A 277 -23.33 -5.91 28.14
C SER A 277 -23.75 -4.44 28.24
N SER A 278 -22.94 -3.62 28.88
CA SER A 278 -23.17 -2.17 28.98
C SER A 278 -23.21 -1.47 27.65
N PHE A 279 -22.36 -1.93 26.72
CA PHE A 279 -22.33 -1.42 25.36
C PHE A 279 -23.63 -1.70 24.60
N LYS A 280 -24.16 -2.93 24.67
CA LYS A 280 -25.40 -3.30 24.00
C LYS A 280 -26.59 -2.46 24.46
N ASP A 281 -26.69 -2.17 25.75
CA ASP A 281 -27.78 -1.37 26.29
C ASP A 281 -27.63 0.11 25.92
N ALA A 282 -26.41 0.65 25.96
CA ALA A 282 -26.10 2.00 25.51
C ALA A 282 -26.44 2.18 24.00
N VAL A 283 -26.08 1.21 23.16
CA VAL A 283 -26.39 1.22 21.73
C VAL A 283 -27.90 1.20 21.47
N ARG A 284 -28.67 0.41 22.22
CA ARG A 284 -30.13 0.39 22.10
C ARG A 284 -30.76 1.75 22.36
N SER A 285 -30.20 2.51 23.29
CA SER A 285 -30.71 3.85 23.63
C SER A 285 -30.41 4.89 22.56
N MET A 286 -29.41 4.67 21.69
CA MET A 286 -28.96 5.62 20.67
C MET A 286 -29.41 5.30 19.27
N THR A 287 -29.99 4.13 19.04
CA THR A 287 -30.47 3.71 17.72
C THR A 287 -32.00 3.83 17.61
N GLY A 288 -32.45 4.37 16.51
CA GLY A 288 -33.88 4.51 16.20
C GLY A 288 -34.43 3.41 15.30
N PRO A 289 -35.75 3.25 15.22
CA PRO A 289 -36.37 2.28 14.33
C PRO A 289 -36.25 2.70 12.87
N VAL A 290 -36.18 1.71 11.99
CA VAL A 290 -36.28 1.89 10.54
C VAL A 290 -37.75 1.84 10.12
N TYR A 291 -38.13 2.69 9.19
CA TYR A 291 -39.50 2.76 8.66
C TYR A 291 -39.54 2.39 7.20
N LYS A 292 -40.57 1.60 6.83
CA LYS A 292 -40.98 1.40 5.45
C LYS A 292 -41.97 2.49 5.07
N THR A 293 -41.65 3.25 4.04
CA THR A 293 -42.50 4.29 3.51
C THR A 293 -43.12 3.78 2.20
N LYS A 294 -44.46 3.76 2.14
CA LYS A 294 -45.20 3.39 0.93
C LYS A 294 -45.89 4.64 0.39
N ALA A 295 -45.61 4.95 -0.84
CA ALA A 295 -46.37 5.94 -1.57
C ALA A 295 -47.68 5.30 -2.07
N SER A 296 -48.80 5.92 -1.76
CA SER A 296 -50.08 5.53 -2.28
C SER A 296 -50.76 6.70 -2.97
N LYS A 297 -51.49 6.44 -4.05
CA LYS A 297 -52.24 7.47 -4.76
C LYS A 297 -53.18 8.19 -3.78
N CYS A 298 -53.13 9.52 -3.76
CA CYS A 298 -53.99 10.28 -2.86
C CYS A 298 -55.44 10.11 -3.27
N VAL A 299 -56.22 9.46 -2.41
CA VAL A 299 -57.65 9.20 -2.64
C VAL A 299 -58.50 10.47 -2.69
N VAL A 300 -58.08 11.53 -2.00
CA VAL A 300 -58.82 12.80 -1.96
C VAL A 300 -58.78 13.54 -3.27
N CYS A 301 -57.65 13.53 -3.98
CA CYS A 301 -57.52 14.19 -5.28
C CYS A 301 -57.36 13.19 -6.43
N ASN A 302 -57.49 11.92 -6.17
CA ASN A 302 -57.32 10.84 -7.14
C ASN A 302 -56.03 10.95 -7.96
N GLY A 303 -54.92 11.34 -7.29
CA GLY A 303 -53.60 11.45 -7.88
C GLY A 303 -53.30 12.77 -8.62
N THR A 304 -54.26 13.68 -8.74
CA THR A 304 -54.11 14.94 -9.51
C THR A 304 -53.36 16.06 -8.75
N GLY A 305 -53.18 15.93 -7.43
CA GLY A 305 -52.64 16.97 -6.57
C GLY A 305 -53.58 18.16 -6.31
N MET A 306 -54.73 18.20 -6.98
CA MET A 306 -55.70 19.29 -6.95
C MET A 306 -57.12 18.78 -6.66
N VAL A 307 -57.93 19.54 -5.92
CA VAL A 307 -59.33 19.20 -5.59
C VAL A 307 -60.22 20.31 -6.08
N GLN A 308 -61.29 19.88 -6.74
CA GLN A 308 -62.36 20.80 -7.21
C GLN A 308 -63.52 20.76 -6.22
N HIS A 309 -63.74 21.84 -5.52
CA HIS A 309 -64.88 21.96 -4.60
C HIS A 309 -66.15 22.28 -5.32
N LEU A 310 -67.27 21.78 -4.78
CA LEU A 310 -68.60 22.14 -5.26
C LEU A 310 -69.11 23.42 -4.58
N THR A 311 -69.97 24.14 -5.26
CA THR A 311 -70.73 25.25 -4.67
C THR A 311 -71.85 24.66 -3.79
N LYS A 312 -72.51 25.49 -2.96
CA LYS A 312 -73.67 25.07 -2.16
C LYS A 312 -74.85 24.46 -2.99
N LYS A 313 -74.86 24.71 -4.31
CA LYS A 313 -75.83 24.18 -5.27
C LYS A 313 -75.30 22.95 -6.03
N GLY A 314 -74.21 22.33 -5.60
CA GLY A 314 -73.64 21.12 -6.22
C GLY A 314 -72.87 21.33 -7.53
N VAL A 315 -72.64 22.56 -7.97
CA VAL A 315 -71.89 22.87 -9.21
C VAL A 315 -70.42 23.00 -8.92
N PRO A 316 -69.52 22.35 -9.74
CA PRO A 316 -68.08 22.47 -9.56
C PRO A 316 -67.62 23.94 -9.72
N ARG A 317 -66.75 24.39 -8.77
CA ARG A 317 -66.14 25.73 -8.87
C ARG A 317 -65.14 25.79 -10.02
N LYS A 318 -65.01 26.93 -10.69
CA LYS A 318 -64.08 27.10 -11.80
C LYS A 318 -62.60 26.85 -11.38
N ASN A 319 -62.22 27.24 -10.16
CA ASN A 319 -60.88 27.10 -9.66
C ASN A 319 -60.69 25.78 -8.88
N LYS A 320 -59.59 25.07 -9.17
CA LYS A 320 -59.15 23.91 -8.40
C LYS A 320 -58.22 24.40 -7.28
N ASN A 321 -58.37 23.87 -6.09
CA ASN A 321 -57.53 24.15 -4.94
C ASN A 321 -56.48 23.06 -4.77
N ILE A 322 -55.32 23.39 -4.17
CA ILE A 322 -54.31 22.41 -3.81
C ILE A 322 -54.93 21.41 -2.85
N CYS A 323 -54.75 20.13 -3.13
CA CYS A 323 -55.19 19.06 -2.23
C CYS A 323 -54.41 19.14 -0.91
N LYS A 324 -55.10 19.44 0.17
CA LYS A 324 -54.51 19.56 1.51
C LYS A 324 -53.96 18.24 2.05
N SER A 325 -54.49 17.12 1.58
CA SER A 325 -54.08 15.77 2.01
C SER A 325 -52.70 15.38 1.47
N CYS A 326 -52.36 15.79 0.25
CA CYS A 326 -51.09 15.43 -0.35
C CYS A 326 -50.20 16.62 -0.69
N GLY A 327 -50.59 17.85 -0.33
CA GLY A 327 -49.77 19.05 -0.59
C GLY A 327 -49.41 19.26 -2.06
N ARG A 328 -50.30 18.96 -3.00
CA ARG A 328 -50.11 19.02 -4.46
C ARG A 328 -49.35 17.83 -5.06
N GLN A 329 -48.84 16.90 -4.27
CA GLN A 329 -47.97 15.79 -4.74
C GLN A 329 -48.73 14.70 -5.51
N GLY A 330 -50.06 14.57 -5.32
CA GLY A 330 -50.89 13.53 -5.94
C GLY A 330 -50.82 12.18 -5.21
N TYR A 331 -49.87 12.00 -4.29
CA TYR A 331 -49.71 10.80 -3.48
C TYR A 331 -49.55 11.14 -2.00
N VAL A 332 -49.80 10.16 -1.15
CA VAL A 332 -49.62 10.24 0.32
C VAL A 332 -48.60 9.20 0.74
N LEU A 333 -47.65 9.61 1.54
CA LEU A 333 -46.65 8.72 2.09
C LEU A 333 -47.11 8.16 3.43
N THR A 334 -47.30 6.85 3.49
CA THR A 334 -47.61 6.13 4.73
C THR A 334 -46.34 5.53 5.28
N LYS A 335 -45.98 5.88 6.50
CA LYS A 335 -44.81 5.33 7.21
C LYS A 335 -45.27 4.20 8.11
N THR A 336 -44.83 2.99 7.82
CA THR A 336 -45.05 1.83 8.66
C THR A 336 -43.74 1.51 9.37
N LYS A 337 -43.74 1.40 10.69
CA LYS A 337 -42.59 0.94 11.45
C LYS A 337 -42.36 -0.52 11.08
N VAL A 338 -41.17 -0.78 10.52
CA VAL A 338 -40.77 -2.14 10.17
C VAL A 338 -39.45 -2.43 10.87
N LEU A 339 -39.29 -3.64 11.34
CA LEU A 339 -38.01 -4.19 11.67
C LEU A 339 -37.36 -4.64 10.36
N ALA A 340 -37.11 -3.67 9.52
CA ALA A 340 -36.53 -3.87 8.23
C ALA A 340 -35.05 -4.22 8.33
N GLY A 341 -34.52 -4.83 7.31
CA GLY A 341 -33.13 -5.26 7.25
C GLY A 341 -32.89 -6.66 7.81
N LEU A 342 -31.62 -7.02 7.90
CA LEU A 342 -31.14 -8.39 8.18
C LEU A 342 -31.24 -8.78 9.69
N LYS A 343 -31.48 -7.83 10.55
CA LYS A 343 -31.68 -8.03 12.01
C LYS A 343 -30.51 -8.66 12.76
N PHE A 344 -29.29 -8.56 12.23
CA PHE A 344 -28.13 -9.00 12.97
C PHE A 344 -27.90 -8.15 14.23
N SER A 345 -27.44 -8.77 15.28
CA SER A 345 -27.01 -8.05 16.47
C SER A 345 -25.57 -7.55 16.28
N PRO A 346 -25.27 -6.27 16.58
CA PRO A 346 -23.89 -5.79 16.59
C PRO A 346 -23.15 -6.50 17.72
N PRO A 347 -22.02 -7.19 17.42
CA PRO A 347 -21.49 -8.16 18.39
C PRO A 347 -20.64 -7.54 19.49
N LYS A 348 -19.84 -6.50 19.21
CA LYS A 348 -18.88 -5.93 20.18
C LYS A 348 -18.68 -4.43 19.97
N ALA A 349 -18.20 -3.74 21.02
CA ALA A 349 -17.82 -2.32 20.98
C ALA A 349 -16.77 -2.00 19.90
N THR A 350 -15.83 -2.91 19.66
CA THR A 350 -14.79 -2.79 18.65
C THR A 350 -15.32 -2.77 17.22
N TRP A 351 -16.57 -3.13 16.98
CA TRP A 351 -17.23 -3.13 15.68
C TRP A 351 -18.00 -1.83 15.41
N ALA A 352 -18.04 -0.96 16.38
CA ALA A 352 -18.71 0.33 16.28
C ALA A 352 -17.77 1.42 15.76
N SER A 353 -18.35 2.38 15.03
CA SER A 353 -17.68 3.59 14.57
C SER A 353 -18.56 4.82 14.80
N ALA A 354 -17.99 6.01 14.62
CA ALA A 354 -18.75 7.26 14.70
C ALA A 354 -19.90 7.35 13.65
N SER A 355 -19.83 6.54 12.58
CA SER A 355 -20.85 6.46 11.52
C SER A 355 -21.90 5.39 11.76
N GLY A 356 -21.82 4.62 12.85
CA GLY A 356 -22.69 3.49 13.17
C GLY A 356 -21.92 2.22 13.48
N PHE A 357 -22.58 1.07 13.39
CA PHE A 357 -21.91 -0.22 13.52
C PHE A 357 -21.05 -0.48 12.28
N SER A 358 -19.84 -0.94 12.50
CA SER A 358 -18.93 -1.24 11.40
C SER A 358 -19.49 -2.37 10.51
N THR A 359 -19.35 -2.20 9.20
CA THR A 359 -19.67 -3.17 8.17
C THR A 359 -18.43 -3.54 7.34
N GLY A 360 -17.26 -3.43 7.95
CA GLY A 360 -16.00 -3.80 7.30
C GLY A 360 -15.90 -5.29 6.97
N LYS A 361 -14.99 -5.65 6.07
CA LYS A 361 -14.80 -7.00 5.50
C LYS A 361 -14.88 -8.12 6.55
N GLY A 362 -14.07 -8.06 7.62
CA GLY A 362 -14.03 -9.11 8.64
C GLY A 362 -15.32 -9.25 9.44
N ILE A 363 -16.10 -8.15 9.57
CA ILE A 363 -17.41 -8.18 10.24
C ILE A 363 -18.43 -8.88 9.35
N LEU A 364 -18.48 -8.52 8.06
CA LEU A 364 -19.39 -9.17 7.11
C LEU A 364 -19.07 -10.66 6.99
N GLU A 365 -17.79 -11.06 6.99
CA GLU A 365 -17.36 -12.47 7.01
C GLU A 365 -17.88 -13.21 8.26
N THR A 366 -17.73 -12.61 9.43
CA THR A 366 -18.22 -13.19 10.68
C THR A 366 -19.75 -13.33 10.69
N LEU A 367 -20.46 -12.32 10.17
CA LEU A 367 -21.93 -12.36 10.08
C LEU A 367 -22.40 -13.40 9.06
N GLU A 368 -21.72 -13.53 7.92
CA GLU A 368 -21.99 -14.56 6.90
C GLU A 368 -21.82 -15.97 7.48
N ALA A 369 -20.70 -16.23 8.16
CA ALA A 369 -20.45 -17.51 8.81
C ALA A 369 -21.52 -17.82 9.88
N ALA A 370 -21.88 -16.83 10.70
CA ALA A 370 -22.94 -16.99 11.69
C ALA A 370 -24.33 -17.22 11.07
N ALA A 371 -24.62 -16.60 9.93
CA ALA A 371 -25.86 -16.82 9.19
C ALA A 371 -25.93 -18.25 8.64
N LYS A 372 -24.85 -18.73 8.02
CA LYS A 372 -24.71 -20.12 7.54
C LYS A 372 -24.93 -21.13 8.67
N GLY A 373 -24.29 -20.93 9.81
CA GLY A 373 -24.43 -21.80 10.98
C GLY A 373 -25.84 -21.84 11.59
N LYS A 374 -26.67 -20.81 11.31
CA LYS A 374 -28.08 -20.73 11.75
C LYS A 374 -29.07 -21.12 10.68
N GLY A 375 -28.65 -21.56 9.51
CA GLY A 375 -29.54 -21.89 8.38
C GLY A 375 -30.21 -20.67 7.73
N MET A 376 -29.70 -19.45 7.94
CA MET A 376 -30.20 -18.22 7.34
C MET A 376 -29.62 -18.05 5.93
N VAL A 377 -30.13 -18.88 5.00
CA VAL A 377 -29.52 -19.04 3.66
C VAL A 377 -29.55 -17.74 2.85
N ARG A 378 -30.68 -17.01 2.85
CA ARG A 378 -30.87 -15.79 2.07
C ARG A 378 -29.97 -14.64 2.59
N GLU A 379 -29.88 -14.49 3.91
CA GLU A 379 -29.04 -13.48 4.54
C GLU A 379 -27.57 -13.80 4.35
N ALA A 380 -27.18 -15.06 4.38
CA ALA A 380 -25.82 -15.50 4.10
C ALA A 380 -25.43 -15.22 2.64
N ASP A 381 -26.32 -15.51 1.68
CA ASP A 381 -26.13 -15.22 0.25
C ASP A 381 -25.98 -13.71 0.00
N PHE A 382 -26.87 -12.89 0.61
CA PHE A 382 -26.75 -11.44 0.54
C PHE A 382 -25.39 -10.93 1.04
N LEU A 383 -24.92 -11.41 2.19
CA LEU A 383 -23.63 -11.00 2.75
C LEU A 383 -22.46 -11.45 1.87
N ALA A 384 -22.54 -12.64 1.28
CA ALA A 384 -21.54 -13.14 0.34
C ALA A 384 -21.48 -12.28 -0.93
N LYS A 385 -22.64 -11.99 -1.55
CA LYS A 385 -22.74 -11.10 -2.73
C LYS A 385 -22.27 -9.68 -2.43
N LEU A 386 -22.61 -9.13 -1.27
CA LEU A 386 -22.14 -7.81 -0.84
C LEU A 386 -20.62 -7.76 -0.71
N ARG A 387 -20.01 -8.79 -0.13
CA ARG A 387 -18.55 -8.91 -0.05
C ARG A 387 -17.91 -9.02 -1.42
N ARG A 388 -18.52 -9.79 -2.33
CA ARG A 388 -18.06 -9.91 -3.72
C ARG A 388 -18.17 -8.57 -4.45
N LEU A 389 -19.29 -7.84 -4.31
CA LEU A 389 -19.47 -6.51 -4.87
C LEU A 389 -18.40 -5.53 -4.38
N ASN A 390 -18.10 -5.51 -3.07
CA ASN A 390 -17.05 -4.67 -2.51
C ASN A 390 -15.67 -5.03 -3.07
N ALA A 391 -15.39 -6.32 -3.23
CA ALA A 391 -14.14 -6.80 -3.80
C ALA A 391 -14.02 -6.42 -5.29
N VAL A 392 -15.05 -6.62 -6.09
CA VAL A 392 -15.10 -6.24 -7.52
C VAL A 392 -15.00 -4.72 -7.69
N SER A 393 -15.70 -3.93 -6.89
CA SER A 393 -15.64 -2.46 -6.94
C SER A 393 -14.24 -1.95 -6.59
N SER A 394 -13.61 -2.53 -5.56
CA SER A 394 -12.23 -2.21 -5.19
C SER A 394 -11.24 -2.64 -6.28
N TYR A 395 -11.46 -3.78 -6.90
CA TYR A 395 -10.65 -4.27 -8.01
C TYR A 395 -10.72 -3.34 -9.23
N LEU A 396 -11.93 -2.98 -9.66
CA LEU A 396 -12.14 -2.07 -10.78
C LEU A 396 -11.55 -0.68 -10.52
N SER A 397 -11.76 -0.12 -9.33
CA SER A 397 -11.28 1.25 -9.04
C SER A 397 -9.78 1.32 -8.77
N SER A 398 -9.23 0.39 -7.99
CA SER A 398 -7.84 0.49 -7.51
C SER A 398 -6.84 -0.14 -8.47
N PHE A 399 -7.20 -1.29 -9.09
CA PHE A 399 -6.27 -2.01 -9.96
C PHE A 399 -6.54 -1.72 -11.43
N VAL A 400 -7.71 -2.05 -11.96
CA VAL A 400 -8.01 -1.84 -13.39
C VAL A 400 -7.95 -0.34 -13.74
N GLY A 401 -8.68 0.49 -13.00
CA GLY A 401 -8.68 1.94 -13.21
C GLY A 401 -7.34 2.59 -12.90
N GLY A 402 -6.59 2.05 -11.92
CA GLY A 402 -5.22 2.51 -11.65
C GLY A 402 -4.27 2.22 -12.81
N ILE A 403 -4.28 0.99 -13.34
CA ILE A 403 -3.47 0.62 -14.50
C ILE A 403 -3.84 1.47 -15.72
N GLU A 404 -5.14 1.57 -16.04
CA GLU A 404 -5.63 2.39 -17.16
C GLU A 404 -5.17 3.84 -17.07
N LYS A 405 -5.24 4.41 -15.86
CA LYS A 405 -4.87 5.82 -15.60
C LYS A 405 -3.38 6.10 -15.77
N PHE A 406 -2.52 5.20 -15.30
CA PHE A 406 -1.08 5.43 -15.23
C PHE A 406 -0.29 4.79 -16.38
N THR A 407 -0.92 3.97 -17.22
CA THR A 407 -0.31 3.47 -18.44
C THR A 407 -0.15 4.61 -19.44
N LYS A 408 1.05 4.78 -19.98
CA LYS A 408 1.38 5.84 -20.94
C LYS A 408 0.90 5.48 -22.35
N ALA A 409 0.97 6.44 -23.27
CA ALA A 409 0.49 6.29 -24.63
C ALA A 409 1.20 5.16 -25.42
N ASP A 410 2.45 4.88 -25.09
CA ASP A 410 3.23 3.76 -25.65
C ASP A 410 2.85 2.39 -25.06
N GLY A 411 1.93 2.37 -24.10
CA GLY A 411 1.48 1.18 -23.37
C GLY A 411 2.42 0.73 -22.27
N MET A 412 3.34 1.57 -21.82
CA MET A 412 4.20 1.29 -20.68
C MET A 412 3.59 1.82 -19.39
N LEU A 413 3.70 1.04 -18.32
CA LEU A 413 3.36 1.43 -16.96
C LEU A 413 4.65 1.53 -16.15
N HIS A 414 4.98 2.72 -15.69
CA HIS A 414 6.17 2.98 -14.89
C HIS A 414 5.85 2.76 -13.40
N VAL A 415 6.49 1.75 -12.80
CA VAL A 415 6.17 1.27 -11.45
C VAL A 415 6.91 2.10 -10.41
N GLN A 416 6.18 2.92 -9.66
CA GLN A 416 6.77 3.74 -8.59
C GLN A 416 6.89 2.95 -7.29
N LEU A 417 8.11 2.51 -6.96
CA LEU A 417 8.44 1.84 -5.71
C LEU A 417 9.18 2.77 -4.76
N THR A 418 8.91 2.65 -3.46
CA THR A 418 9.52 3.48 -2.42
C THR A 418 9.94 2.64 -1.22
N GLN A 419 11.01 3.04 -0.52
CA GLN A 419 11.59 2.33 0.62
C GLN A 419 11.24 2.96 1.98
N HIS A 420 10.62 4.16 2.03
CA HIS A 420 10.48 4.99 3.23
C HIS A 420 9.05 5.09 3.81
N ILE A 421 8.08 4.40 3.22
CA ILE A 421 6.66 4.52 3.63
C ILE A 421 6.31 3.60 4.80
N THR A 422 6.82 2.37 4.80
CA THR A 422 6.51 1.36 5.82
C THR A 422 7.48 1.46 7.00
N SER A 423 7.04 1.18 8.23
CA SER A 423 7.96 1.18 9.39
C SER A 423 8.93 0.00 9.39
N THR A 424 8.70 -1.03 8.58
CA THR A 424 9.55 -2.23 8.46
C THR A 424 10.51 -2.18 7.29
N ALA A 425 10.62 -1.05 6.61
CA ALA A 425 11.41 -0.85 5.40
C ALA A 425 11.00 -1.72 4.18
N ARG A 426 9.86 -2.43 4.25
CA ARG A 426 9.27 -3.07 3.07
C ARG A 426 9.05 -2.04 1.98
N MET A 427 9.33 -2.41 0.75
CA MET A 427 8.99 -1.58 -0.40
C MET A 427 7.48 -1.35 -0.48
N SER A 428 7.09 -0.17 -0.90
CA SER A 428 5.71 0.24 -1.10
C SER A 428 5.54 0.78 -2.51
N GLY A 429 4.41 0.47 -3.15
CA GLY A 429 4.10 0.96 -4.50
C GLY A 429 3.07 2.08 -4.48
N ARG A 430 3.13 2.95 -5.48
CA ARG A 430 2.11 3.98 -5.74
C ARG A 430 1.96 4.20 -7.24
N ASN A 431 0.82 4.72 -7.65
CA ASN A 431 0.51 5.19 -8.99
C ASN A 431 0.69 4.13 -10.13
N PRO A 432 0.04 2.96 -10.09
CA PRO A 432 -0.76 2.36 -9.04
C PRO A 432 0.08 1.58 -8.02
N ASN A 433 -0.53 1.12 -6.91
CA ASN A 433 0.17 0.30 -5.94
C ASN A 433 0.32 -1.15 -6.44
N MET A 434 1.41 -1.42 -7.13
CA MET A 434 1.74 -2.74 -7.68
C MET A 434 2.09 -3.79 -6.62
N GLN A 435 2.42 -3.37 -5.38
CA GLN A 435 2.70 -4.28 -4.26
C GLN A 435 1.46 -5.06 -3.77
N ASN A 436 0.26 -4.54 -4.03
CA ASN A 436 -0.99 -5.13 -3.58
C ASN A 436 -1.76 -5.86 -4.68
N MET A 437 -1.09 -6.23 -5.79
CA MET A 437 -1.74 -6.96 -6.90
C MET A 437 -2.42 -8.24 -6.41
N PRO A 438 -3.67 -8.49 -6.83
CA PRO A 438 -4.40 -9.70 -6.45
C PRO A 438 -3.63 -10.95 -6.84
N ARG A 439 -3.65 -11.94 -5.95
CA ARG A 439 -3.06 -13.27 -6.21
C ARG A 439 -4.11 -14.21 -6.77
N GLY A 440 -3.72 -15.04 -7.74
CA GLY A 440 -4.57 -16.07 -8.34
C GLY A 440 -5.60 -15.57 -9.34
N GLY A 441 -6.40 -16.50 -9.89
CA GLY A 441 -7.30 -16.27 -11.02
C GLY A 441 -8.62 -15.55 -10.69
N THR A 442 -8.93 -15.32 -9.41
CA THR A 442 -10.20 -14.66 -9.00
C THR A 442 -10.31 -13.22 -9.50
N PHE A 443 -9.16 -12.56 -9.63
CA PHE A 443 -9.00 -11.20 -10.17
C PHE A 443 -7.80 -11.19 -11.11
N PRO A 444 -8.00 -11.47 -12.41
CA PRO A 444 -6.92 -11.82 -13.34
C PRO A 444 -6.16 -10.61 -13.90
N VAL A 445 -6.07 -9.49 -13.16
CA VAL A 445 -5.41 -8.26 -13.65
C VAL A 445 -3.93 -8.47 -14.01
N LYS A 446 -3.25 -9.42 -13.39
CA LYS A 446 -1.86 -9.76 -13.76
C LYS A 446 -1.72 -10.26 -15.21
N ARG A 447 -2.82 -10.71 -15.86
CA ARG A 447 -2.82 -11.14 -17.25
C ARG A 447 -2.53 -10.00 -18.25
N VAL A 448 -2.80 -8.75 -17.86
CA VAL A 448 -2.55 -7.60 -18.73
C VAL A 448 -1.08 -7.24 -18.88
N PHE A 449 -0.21 -7.75 -18.00
CA PHE A 449 1.23 -7.46 -18.04
C PHE A 449 1.95 -8.47 -18.93
N ILE A 450 2.54 -7.99 -20.00
CA ILE A 450 3.22 -8.77 -21.03
C ILE A 450 4.64 -8.26 -21.27
N SER A 451 5.47 -9.04 -21.96
CA SER A 451 6.79 -8.58 -22.37
C SER A 451 6.69 -7.47 -23.43
N ARG A 452 7.60 -6.48 -23.34
CA ARG A 452 7.78 -5.46 -24.38
C ARG A 452 8.29 -6.01 -25.71
N TRP A 453 8.92 -7.18 -25.68
CA TRP A 453 9.44 -7.82 -26.86
C TRP A 453 8.45 -8.85 -27.44
N LYS A 454 8.32 -8.86 -28.76
CA LYS A 454 7.53 -9.89 -29.43
C LYS A 454 8.15 -11.27 -29.19
N GLY A 455 7.38 -12.19 -28.61
CA GLY A 455 7.85 -13.53 -28.23
C GLY A 455 8.62 -13.58 -26.91
N GLY A 456 8.82 -12.44 -26.23
CA GLY A 456 9.35 -12.40 -24.90
C GLY A 456 8.38 -12.96 -23.87
N LYS A 457 8.81 -13.06 -22.63
CA LYS A 457 8.07 -13.64 -21.50
C LYS A 457 8.11 -12.73 -20.28
N ILE A 458 7.20 -12.95 -19.36
CA ILE A 458 7.31 -12.41 -17.99
C ILE A 458 7.72 -13.56 -17.08
N MET A 459 8.79 -13.35 -16.32
CA MET A 459 9.25 -14.25 -15.27
C MET A 459 8.93 -13.64 -13.90
N GLU A 460 8.48 -14.48 -12.96
CA GLU A 460 8.41 -14.14 -11.52
C GLU A 460 9.33 -15.10 -10.77
N ALA A 461 10.32 -14.56 -10.06
CA ALA A 461 11.19 -15.30 -9.16
C ALA A 461 10.75 -14.98 -7.72
N ASP A 462 10.15 -15.95 -7.02
CA ASP A 462 9.52 -15.79 -5.71
C ASP A 462 10.25 -16.61 -4.65
N PHE A 463 10.39 -16.06 -3.45
CA PHE A 463 10.99 -16.81 -2.34
C PHE A 463 10.00 -17.78 -1.71
N GLY A 464 10.41 -19.04 -1.56
CA GLY A 464 9.66 -20.05 -0.82
C GLY A 464 9.66 -19.77 0.68
N GLN A 465 8.53 -19.29 1.25
CA GLN A 465 8.32 -19.12 2.70
C GLN A 465 9.39 -18.25 3.41
N LEU A 466 9.86 -17.18 2.79
CA LEU A 466 10.99 -16.36 3.26
C LEU A 466 10.86 -15.89 4.72
N GLU A 467 9.68 -15.39 5.09
CA GLU A 467 9.45 -14.86 6.46
C GLU A 467 9.52 -15.98 7.52
N PHE A 468 9.07 -17.22 7.19
CA PHE A 468 9.21 -18.35 8.10
C PHE A 468 10.68 -18.80 8.25
N ARG A 469 11.45 -18.79 7.15
CA ARG A 469 12.90 -19.04 7.15
C ARG A 469 13.65 -18.01 8.00
N ALA A 470 13.34 -16.72 7.80
CA ALA A 470 13.89 -15.65 8.61
C ALA A 470 13.57 -15.83 10.10
N ALA A 471 12.33 -16.16 10.44
CA ALA A 471 11.93 -16.37 11.83
C ALA A 471 12.58 -17.63 12.45
N ALA A 472 12.73 -18.71 11.69
CA ALA A 472 13.45 -19.91 12.13
C ALA A 472 14.91 -19.58 12.48
N TYR A 473 15.57 -18.82 11.59
CA TYR A 473 16.94 -18.32 11.84
C TYR A 473 17.01 -17.39 13.05
N LEU A 474 16.18 -16.36 13.11
CA LEU A 474 16.19 -15.36 14.18
C LEU A 474 15.90 -15.96 15.56
N SER A 475 15.00 -16.94 15.62
CA SER A 475 14.61 -17.61 16.86
C SER A 475 15.52 -18.77 17.27
N GLN A 476 16.32 -19.30 16.32
CA GLN A 476 17.10 -20.54 16.49
C GLN A 476 16.22 -21.71 16.96
N ASP A 477 14.95 -21.76 16.51
CA ASP A 477 14.04 -22.86 16.82
C ASP A 477 14.45 -24.12 16.08
N LYS A 478 14.88 -25.13 16.82
CA LYS A 478 15.42 -26.38 16.24
C LYS A 478 14.43 -27.12 15.34
N LEU A 479 13.13 -27.07 15.68
CA LEU A 479 12.10 -27.73 14.89
C LEU A 479 11.80 -26.94 13.62
N ALA A 480 11.65 -25.62 13.73
CA ALA A 480 11.45 -24.76 12.58
C ALA A 480 12.61 -24.85 11.59
N ILE A 481 13.86 -24.82 12.08
CA ILE A 481 15.07 -25.03 11.26
C ILE A 481 15.03 -26.38 10.54
N LYS A 482 14.74 -27.48 11.28
CA LYS A 482 14.63 -28.82 10.70
C LYS A 482 13.57 -28.87 9.60
N GLU A 483 12.37 -28.34 9.88
CA GLU A 483 11.26 -28.35 8.92
C GLU A 483 11.55 -27.49 7.67
N VAL A 484 12.24 -26.36 7.81
CA VAL A 484 12.71 -25.56 6.66
C VAL A 484 13.70 -26.37 5.80
N ILE A 485 14.65 -27.08 6.41
CA ILE A 485 15.63 -27.89 5.68
C ILE A 485 14.95 -29.06 4.97
N GLU A 486 13.96 -29.70 5.61
CA GLU A 486 13.21 -30.84 5.08
C GLU A 486 12.13 -30.41 4.04
N GLY A 487 11.95 -29.12 3.76
CA GLY A 487 10.97 -28.62 2.80
C GLY A 487 9.52 -28.73 3.28
N PHE A 488 9.30 -28.70 4.60
CA PHE A 488 7.96 -28.81 5.19
C PHE A 488 7.06 -27.64 4.82
N ASP A 489 5.84 -27.94 4.34
CA ASP A 489 4.85 -26.92 4.01
C ASP A 489 4.07 -26.47 5.23
N VAL A 490 4.56 -25.42 5.89
CA VAL A 490 3.92 -24.84 7.08
C VAL A 490 2.53 -24.27 6.80
N HIS A 491 2.25 -23.86 5.57
CA HIS A 491 0.92 -23.32 5.20
C HIS A 491 -0.11 -24.43 5.02
N GLN A 492 0.30 -25.57 4.43
CA GLN A 492 -0.57 -26.73 4.35
C GLN A 492 -0.84 -27.29 5.75
N TYR A 493 0.18 -27.40 6.59
CA TYR A 493 0.00 -27.78 7.99
C TYR A 493 -0.98 -26.87 8.74
N THR A 494 -0.90 -25.56 8.52
CA THR A 494 -1.83 -24.60 9.11
C THR A 494 -3.27 -24.86 8.64
N ALA A 495 -3.46 -25.11 7.34
CA ALA A 495 -4.77 -25.43 6.77
C ALA A 495 -5.36 -26.70 7.40
N ASP A 496 -4.55 -27.74 7.55
CA ASP A 496 -4.95 -29.04 8.10
C ASP A 496 -5.39 -28.90 9.56
N ILE A 497 -4.62 -28.22 10.41
CA ILE A 497 -4.97 -28.01 11.83
C ILE A 497 -6.27 -27.19 11.99
N ILE A 498 -6.47 -26.14 11.19
CA ILE A 498 -7.68 -25.34 11.26
C ILE A 498 -8.90 -26.13 10.73
N ALA A 499 -8.68 -26.98 9.72
CA ALA A 499 -9.71 -27.87 9.19
C ALA A 499 -10.12 -28.94 10.23
N ASP A 500 -9.15 -29.58 10.92
CA ASP A 500 -9.39 -30.56 11.98
C ASP A 500 -10.18 -29.95 13.16
N ALA A 501 -9.99 -28.67 13.42
CA ALA A 501 -10.76 -27.89 14.39
C ALA A 501 -12.17 -27.50 13.89
N GLY A 502 -12.61 -28.02 12.74
CA GLY A 502 -13.96 -27.86 12.19
C GLY A 502 -14.14 -26.66 11.27
N GLN A 503 -13.08 -26.01 10.83
CA GLN A 503 -13.13 -24.88 9.91
C GLN A 503 -12.22 -25.10 8.68
N PRO A 504 -12.65 -25.87 7.65
CA PRO A 504 -11.84 -26.11 6.46
C PRO A 504 -11.50 -24.80 5.73
N ILE A 505 -10.20 -24.58 5.48
CA ILE A 505 -9.67 -23.46 4.72
C ILE A 505 -8.67 -23.97 3.67
N SER A 506 -8.51 -23.20 2.58
CA SER A 506 -7.50 -23.52 1.58
C SER A 506 -6.09 -23.20 2.09
N ARG A 507 -5.06 -23.87 1.53
CA ARG A 507 -3.64 -23.55 1.78
C ARG A 507 -3.34 -22.06 1.57
N GLN A 508 -3.96 -21.44 0.55
CA GLN A 508 -3.79 -20.01 0.29
C GLN A 508 -4.39 -19.13 1.40
N ALA A 509 -5.57 -19.47 1.90
CA ALA A 509 -6.18 -18.76 3.04
C ALA A 509 -5.39 -18.99 4.34
N ALA A 510 -4.78 -20.16 4.51
CA ALA A 510 -3.97 -20.47 5.67
C ALA A 510 -2.69 -19.63 5.80
N LYS A 511 -2.19 -19.03 4.72
CA LYS A 511 -0.99 -18.16 4.76
C LYS A 511 -1.12 -17.03 5.79
N GLU A 512 -2.25 -16.34 5.84
CA GLU A 512 -2.49 -15.27 6.84
C GLU A 512 -2.45 -15.82 8.28
N HIS A 513 -3.00 -17.00 8.50
CA HIS A 513 -3.02 -17.64 9.82
C HIS A 513 -1.66 -18.16 10.25
N THR A 514 -0.84 -18.64 9.32
CA THR A 514 0.53 -19.07 9.59
C THR A 514 1.39 -17.94 10.13
N PHE A 515 1.31 -16.77 9.50
CA PHE A 515 2.11 -15.61 9.88
C PHE A 515 1.60 -14.88 11.12
N ALA A 516 0.29 -14.95 11.41
CA ALA A 516 -0.29 -14.22 12.53
C ALA A 516 0.35 -14.58 13.90
N PRO A 517 0.50 -15.87 14.32
CA PRO A 517 1.18 -16.22 15.56
C PRO A 517 2.69 -15.96 15.51
N LEU A 518 3.32 -16.05 14.32
CA LEU A 518 4.71 -15.68 14.10
C LEU A 518 4.96 -14.22 14.48
N TYR A 519 4.02 -13.32 14.16
CA TYR A 519 4.04 -11.91 14.53
C TYR A 519 3.43 -11.62 15.92
N GLY A 520 3.14 -12.66 16.70
CA GLY A 520 2.69 -12.55 18.07
C GLY A 520 1.19 -12.35 18.24
N ALA A 521 0.36 -12.65 17.23
CA ALA A 521 -1.07 -12.71 17.43
C ALA A 521 -1.43 -13.85 18.42
N SER A 522 -2.38 -13.56 19.31
CA SER A 522 -2.81 -14.47 20.38
C SER A 522 -4.13 -15.18 20.10
N GLY A 523 -4.70 -15.02 18.91
CA GLY A 523 -6.01 -15.55 18.55
C GLY A 523 -7.20 -14.73 19.12
N TYR A 524 -6.95 -13.67 19.85
CA TYR A 524 -8.02 -12.80 20.35
C TYR A 524 -8.79 -12.15 19.20
N GLY A 525 -10.12 -12.28 19.22
CA GLY A 525 -10.99 -11.77 18.15
C GLY A 525 -11.06 -12.64 16.89
N ARG A 526 -10.47 -13.83 16.92
CA ARG A 526 -10.50 -14.84 15.86
C ARG A 526 -11.54 -15.93 16.18
N THR A 527 -11.77 -16.83 15.21
CA THR A 527 -12.62 -18.02 15.44
C THR A 527 -11.97 -18.95 16.48
N PRO A 528 -12.74 -19.82 17.14
CA PRO A 528 -12.16 -20.81 18.07
C PRO A 528 -11.08 -21.69 17.42
N ALA A 529 -11.29 -22.14 16.16
CA ALA A 529 -10.34 -22.97 15.42
C ALA A 529 -9.02 -22.22 15.15
N GLU A 530 -9.10 -20.95 14.73
CA GLU A 530 -7.92 -20.10 14.53
C GLU A 530 -7.16 -19.84 15.84
N ALA A 531 -7.88 -19.58 16.94
CA ALA A 531 -7.28 -19.35 18.25
C ALA A 531 -6.59 -20.60 18.78
N GLU A 532 -7.16 -21.77 18.53
CA GLU A 532 -6.58 -23.07 18.84
C GLU A 532 -5.28 -23.30 18.05
N TYR A 533 -5.31 -23.06 16.75
CA TYR A 533 -4.11 -23.12 15.91
C TYR A 533 -2.98 -22.22 16.43
N TYR A 534 -3.29 -20.97 16.81
CA TYR A 534 -2.27 -20.05 17.32
C TYR A 534 -1.62 -20.52 18.62
N THR A 535 -2.39 -21.19 19.46
CA THR A 535 -1.88 -21.86 20.67
C THR A 535 -1.02 -23.07 20.32
N HIS A 536 -1.43 -23.88 19.35
CA HIS A 536 -0.67 -25.00 18.83
C HIS A 536 0.65 -24.57 18.21
N PHE A 537 0.66 -23.51 17.40
CA PHE A 537 1.87 -22.97 16.77
C PHE A 537 2.97 -22.64 17.80
N LEU A 538 2.62 -21.89 18.85
CA LEU A 538 3.60 -21.51 19.89
C LEU A 538 4.03 -22.70 20.78
N LYS A 539 3.21 -23.75 20.91
CA LYS A 539 3.59 -25.00 21.58
C LYS A 539 4.52 -25.84 20.72
N LYS A 540 4.29 -25.87 19.40
CA LYS A 540 5.11 -26.58 18.43
C LYS A 540 6.49 -25.93 18.31
N TYR A 541 6.53 -24.61 18.08
CA TYR A 541 7.77 -23.85 17.90
C TYR A 541 8.15 -23.11 19.19
N ARG A 542 8.69 -23.87 20.15
CA ARG A 542 9.03 -23.34 21.48
C ARG A 542 10.15 -22.30 21.43
N GLY A 543 11.11 -22.46 20.52
CA GLY A 543 12.19 -21.51 20.31
C GLY A 543 11.68 -20.14 19.84
N ILE A 544 10.68 -20.11 18.94
CA ILE A 544 10.00 -18.87 18.52
C ILE A 544 9.32 -18.21 19.72
N ALA A 545 8.61 -18.99 20.56
CA ALA A 545 7.95 -18.45 21.74
C ALA A 545 8.97 -17.88 22.76
N GLU A 546 10.13 -18.51 22.93
CA GLU A 546 11.22 -18.01 23.79
C GLU A 546 11.87 -16.76 23.21
N TRP A 547 12.15 -16.76 21.91
CA TRP A 547 12.68 -15.60 21.21
C TRP A 547 11.74 -14.39 21.33
N HIS A 548 10.44 -14.58 21.22
CA HIS A 548 9.46 -13.51 21.45
C HIS A 548 9.55 -12.89 22.86
N ARG A 549 9.87 -13.70 23.87
CA ARG A 549 10.10 -13.20 25.24
C ARG A 549 11.41 -12.44 25.36
N LYS A 550 12.47 -12.93 24.71
CA LYS A 550 13.76 -12.24 24.64
C LYS A 550 13.64 -10.87 23.99
N LEU A 551 12.99 -10.78 22.82
CA LEU A 551 12.72 -9.51 22.14
C LEU A 551 11.95 -8.51 23.02
N ALA A 552 10.95 -8.99 23.75
CA ALA A 552 10.19 -8.12 24.67
C ALA A 552 11.07 -7.58 25.81
N THR A 553 12.00 -8.40 26.31
CA THR A 553 12.96 -7.99 27.36
C THR A 553 13.99 -7.01 26.77
N GLU A 554 14.57 -7.32 25.61
CA GLU A 554 15.50 -6.44 24.90
C GLU A 554 14.90 -5.06 24.63
N ALA A 555 13.68 -5.01 24.08
CA ALA A 555 12.98 -3.75 23.86
C ALA A 555 12.76 -2.95 25.15
N LEU A 556 12.49 -3.62 26.30
CA LEU A 556 12.30 -2.95 27.59
C LEU A 556 13.61 -2.39 28.16
N THR A 557 14.73 -3.07 27.94
CA THR A 557 16.06 -2.68 28.48
C THR A 557 16.77 -1.69 27.56
N GLU A 558 16.88 -2.03 26.28
CA GLU A 558 17.67 -1.29 25.29
C GLU A 558 16.89 -0.20 24.57
N ARG A 559 15.56 -0.18 24.71
CA ARG A 559 14.64 0.70 23.97
C ARG A 559 14.75 0.55 22.45
N LYS A 560 15.41 -0.46 21.98
CA LYS A 560 15.62 -0.78 20.56
C LYS A 560 15.71 -2.28 20.34
N ILE A 561 15.57 -2.68 19.09
CA ILE A 561 15.88 -4.02 18.58
C ILE A 561 16.76 -3.85 17.36
N THR A 562 17.80 -4.67 17.24
CA THR A 562 18.70 -4.69 16.09
C THR A 562 18.56 -6.03 15.35
N THR A 563 18.39 -5.97 14.02
CA THR A 563 18.37 -7.17 13.16
C THR A 563 19.79 -7.63 12.83
N PRO A 564 19.98 -8.88 12.34
CA PRO A 564 21.30 -9.36 11.90
C PRO A 564 21.94 -8.50 10.80
N SER A 565 21.15 -7.84 9.96
CA SER A 565 21.63 -6.89 8.95
C SER A 565 22.18 -5.59 9.56
N GLY A 566 21.99 -5.37 10.86
CA GLY A 566 22.35 -4.14 11.56
C GLY A 566 21.26 -3.09 11.63
N ARG A 567 20.09 -3.31 10.97
CA ARG A 567 18.95 -2.38 11.02
C ARG A 567 18.39 -2.27 12.43
N GLN A 568 18.13 -1.06 12.89
CA GLN A 568 17.63 -0.78 14.23
C GLN A 568 16.15 -0.33 14.20
N PHE A 569 15.39 -0.76 15.21
CA PHE A 569 14.02 -0.32 15.48
C PHE A 569 13.93 0.23 16.90
N SER A 570 13.54 1.49 17.04
CA SER A 570 13.45 2.18 18.32
C SER A 570 12.05 2.10 18.93
N PHE A 571 12.01 1.88 20.24
CA PHE A 571 10.76 1.79 21.05
C PHE A 571 10.90 2.64 22.33
N PRO A 572 11.01 3.98 22.21
CA PRO A 572 11.34 4.85 23.36
C PRO A 572 10.28 4.83 24.45
N ASP A 573 9.02 4.59 24.11
CA ASP A 573 7.84 4.56 24.98
C ASP A 573 7.40 3.15 25.40
N VAL A 574 8.24 2.13 25.15
CA VAL A 574 7.91 0.75 25.53
C VAL A 574 7.80 0.61 27.05
N ALA A 575 6.74 -0.03 27.53
CA ALA A 575 6.46 -0.24 28.93
C ALA A 575 5.77 -1.58 29.20
N ARG A 576 5.94 -2.12 30.41
CA ARG A 576 5.20 -3.30 30.87
C ARG A 576 3.81 -2.89 31.36
N ARG A 577 2.78 -3.55 30.87
CA ARG A 577 1.40 -3.36 31.30
C ARG A 577 1.11 -4.07 32.63
N LYS A 578 -0.02 -3.75 33.27
CA LYS A 578 -0.46 -4.38 34.53
C LYS A 578 -0.69 -5.89 34.42
N ASP A 579 -1.09 -6.36 33.23
CA ASP A 579 -1.28 -7.79 32.90
C ASP A 579 0.03 -8.53 32.60
N GLY A 580 1.18 -7.86 32.73
CA GLY A 580 2.50 -8.40 32.44
C GLY A 580 2.91 -8.35 30.97
N THR A 581 2.01 -8.00 30.04
CA THR A 581 2.33 -7.82 28.63
C THR A 581 3.14 -6.52 28.38
N VAL A 582 3.75 -6.41 27.22
CA VAL A 582 4.55 -5.26 26.82
C VAL A 582 3.79 -4.43 25.79
N THR A 583 3.87 -3.10 25.89
CA THR A 583 3.34 -2.23 24.84
C THR A 583 4.09 -2.50 23.52
N HIS A 584 3.50 -2.16 22.38
CA HIS A 584 4.08 -2.45 21.04
C HIS A 584 4.40 -3.92 20.76
N PHE A 585 3.84 -4.83 21.55
CA PHE A 585 4.12 -6.27 21.52
C PHE A 585 4.15 -6.88 20.10
N THR A 586 3.18 -6.54 19.24
CA THR A 586 3.12 -7.04 17.87
C THR A 586 4.24 -6.45 17.00
N LYS A 587 4.53 -5.14 17.14
CA LYS A 587 5.59 -4.48 16.38
C LYS A 587 6.97 -5.05 16.73
N ILE A 588 7.23 -5.25 18.03
CA ILE A 588 8.49 -5.80 18.56
C ILE A 588 8.82 -7.16 17.94
N LYS A 589 7.80 -7.99 17.68
CA LYS A 589 7.98 -9.33 17.09
C LYS A 589 7.97 -9.34 15.55
N ASN A 590 7.13 -8.48 14.96
CA ASN A 590 6.95 -8.43 13.52
C ASN A 590 8.12 -7.74 12.81
N TYR A 591 8.58 -6.58 13.34
CA TYR A 591 9.57 -5.77 12.63
C TYR A 591 10.86 -6.49 12.29
N PRO A 592 11.49 -7.27 13.20
CA PRO A 592 12.71 -8.00 12.86
C PRO A 592 12.52 -9.03 11.76
N VAL A 593 11.41 -9.78 11.78
CA VAL A 593 11.14 -10.82 10.76
C VAL A 593 10.87 -10.18 9.40
N GLN A 594 9.92 -9.25 9.34
CA GLN A 594 9.55 -8.62 8.07
C GLN A 594 10.70 -7.83 7.45
N SER A 595 11.42 -7.09 8.27
CA SER A 595 12.54 -6.29 7.79
C SER A 595 13.66 -7.17 7.26
N PHE A 596 14.15 -8.11 8.07
CA PHE A 596 15.25 -8.97 7.68
C PHE A 596 14.92 -9.79 6.43
N ALA A 597 13.69 -10.35 6.35
CA ALA A 597 13.24 -11.09 5.18
C ALA A 597 13.10 -10.19 3.93
N THR A 598 12.23 -9.18 4.00
CA THR A 598 11.76 -8.49 2.79
C THR A 598 12.40 -7.13 2.53
N ALA A 599 13.03 -6.52 3.53
CA ALA A 599 13.72 -5.24 3.36
C ALA A 599 15.25 -5.36 3.30
N ASP A 600 15.81 -6.52 3.67
CA ASP A 600 17.25 -6.75 3.64
C ASP A 600 17.61 -7.88 2.65
N ILE A 601 17.07 -9.10 2.79
CA ILE A 601 17.41 -10.24 1.90
C ILE A 601 16.90 -10.03 0.46
N VAL A 602 15.66 -9.60 0.27
CA VAL A 602 15.10 -9.39 -1.08
C VAL A 602 15.88 -8.34 -1.88
N PRO A 603 16.21 -7.16 -1.35
CA PRO A 603 17.07 -6.21 -2.05
C PRO A 603 18.44 -6.79 -2.45
N VAL A 604 19.10 -7.53 -1.54
CA VAL A 604 20.37 -8.17 -1.87
C VAL A 604 20.22 -9.13 -3.05
N SER A 605 19.17 -9.96 -3.06
CA SER A 605 18.93 -10.87 -4.19
C SER A 605 18.64 -10.15 -5.50
N MET A 606 17.89 -9.04 -5.45
CA MET A 606 17.58 -8.19 -6.59
C MET A 606 18.86 -7.57 -7.18
N LEU A 607 19.70 -7.00 -6.33
CA LEU A 607 20.99 -6.41 -6.74
C LEU A 607 21.95 -7.47 -7.30
N MET A 608 21.95 -8.68 -6.73
CA MET A 608 22.73 -9.81 -7.28
C MET A 608 22.23 -10.23 -8.65
N MET A 609 20.90 -10.30 -8.84
CA MET A 609 20.31 -10.65 -10.15
C MET A 609 20.65 -9.61 -11.20
N GLU A 610 20.47 -8.33 -10.91
CA GLU A 610 20.83 -7.23 -11.81
C GLU A 610 22.32 -7.26 -12.18
N LYS A 611 23.19 -7.49 -11.18
CA LYS A 611 24.63 -7.61 -11.42
C LYS A 611 24.95 -8.75 -12.37
N VAL A 612 24.42 -9.95 -12.17
CA VAL A 612 24.68 -11.12 -13.03
C VAL A 612 24.15 -10.88 -14.45
N MET A 613 22.96 -10.25 -14.58
CA MET A 613 22.39 -9.88 -15.88
C MET A 613 23.29 -8.91 -16.64
N ASN A 614 23.78 -7.88 -15.95
CA ASN A 614 24.70 -6.88 -16.53
C ASN A 614 26.06 -7.50 -16.94
N GLU A 615 26.64 -8.35 -16.08
CA GLU A 615 27.89 -9.06 -16.37
C GLU A 615 27.77 -9.97 -17.61
N ARG A 616 26.58 -10.54 -17.85
CA ARG A 616 26.28 -11.37 -19.03
C ARG A 616 25.82 -10.56 -20.25
N GLY A 617 25.64 -9.25 -20.13
CA GLY A 617 25.16 -8.36 -21.18
C GLY A 617 23.74 -8.68 -21.65
N LEU A 618 22.87 -9.15 -20.75
CA LEU A 618 21.48 -9.50 -21.05
C LEU A 618 20.62 -8.25 -21.28
N LYS A 619 19.67 -8.36 -22.20
CA LYS A 619 18.65 -7.32 -22.48
C LYS A 619 17.46 -7.43 -21.54
N SER A 620 17.20 -8.63 -21.02
CA SER A 620 16.17 -8.88 -20.02
C SER A 620 16.38 -7.97 -18.80
N CYS A 621 15.29 -7.50 -18.18
CA CYS A 621 15.41 -6.52 -17.12
C CYS A 621 14.36 -6.72 -16.02
N ILE A 622 14.71 -6.39 -14.78
CA ILE A 622 13.76 -6.33 -13.67
C ILE A 622 12.83 -5.14 -13.90
N VAL A 623 11.52 -5.38 -13.85
CA VAL A 623 10.48 -4.36 -14.11
C VAL A 623 9.56 -4.11 -12.92
N ASN A 624 9.61 -4.99 -11.91
CA ASN A 624 8.86 -4.81 -10.66
C ASN A 624 9.41 -5.75 -9.58
N THR A 625 9.10 -5.45 -8.34
CA THR A 625 9.24 -6.38 -7.21
C THR A 625 7.97 -6.33 -6.38
N VAL A 626 7.49 -7.49 -5.90
CA VAL A 626 6.26 -7.60 -5.11
C VAL A 626 6.50 -8.46 -3.88
N HIS A 627 6.54 -7.83 -2.72
CA HIS A 627 6.83 -8.46 -1.43
C HIS A 627 8.18 -9.19 -1.41
N ASP A 628 8.18 -10.48 -1.71
CA ASP A 628 9.29 -11.40 -1.72
C ASP A 628 9.59 -11.96 -3.13
N SER A 629 9.02 -11.37 -4.18
CA SER A 629 9.27 -11.75 -5.56
C SER A 629 9.85 -10.63 -6.42
N MET A 630 10.58 -11.01 -7.46
CA MET A 630 11.09 -10.14 -8.53
C MET A 630 10.40 -10.49 -9.84
N VAL A 631 9.95 -9.46 -10.57
CA VAL A 631 9.30 -9.62 -11.87
C VAL A 631 10.23 -9.12 -12.96
N VAL A 632 10.53 -9.99 -13.92
CA VAL A 632 11.49 -9.75 -14.99
C VAL A 632 10.78 -9.80 -16.34
N ASP A 633 11.03 -8.81 -17.17
CA ASP A 633 10.69 -8.83 -18.59
C ASP A 633 11.82 -9.51 -19.34
N VAL A 634 11.55 -10.69 -19.91
CA VAL A 634 12.53 -11.60 -20.47
C VAL A 634 12.55 -11.50 -21.99
N HIS A 635 13.72 -11.20 -22.54
CA HIS A 635 13.96 -11.19 -23.99
C HIS A 635 13.75 -12.60 -24.59
N PRO A 636 13.17 -12.74 -25.81
CA PRO A 636 12.86 -14.05 -26.38
C PRO A 636 14.06 -15.00 -26.50
N ASP A 637 15.26 -14.46 -26.76
CA ASP A 637 16.49 -15.24 -26.92
C ASP A 637 17.21 -15.54 -25.59
N GLU A 638 16.70 -15.04 -24.44
CA GLU A 638 17.39 -15.09 -23.15
C GLU A 638 16.64 -15.93 -22.09
N GLN A 639 15.61 -16.69 -22.49
CA GLN A 639 14.78 -17.43 -21.53
C GLN A 639 15.61 -18.40 -20.69
N GLN A 640 16.49 -19.21 -21.29
CA GLN A 640 17.34 -20.12 -20.56
C GLN A 640 18.40 -19.37 -19.73
N ALA A 641 18.98 -18.31 -20.29
CA ALA A 641 19.96 -17.50 -19.57
C ALA A 641 19.38 -16.88 -18.28
N MET A 642 18.08 -16.49 -18.31
CA MET A 642 17.41 -15.95 -17.12
C MET A 642 17.14 -17.03 -16.05
N ILE A 643 16.82 -18.27 -16.45
CA ILE A 643 16.71 -19.39 -15.50
C ILE A 643 18.09 -19.61 -14.85
N ASP A 644 19.16 -19.62 -15.65
CA ASP A 644 20.53 -19.79 -15.14
C ASP A 644 20.94 -18.65 -14.20
N VAL A 645 20.45 -17.41 -14.43
CA VAL A 645 20.65 -16.27 -13.50
C VAL A 645 20.00 -16.53 -12.16
N VAL A 646 18.73 -17.00 -12.14
CA VAL A 646 18.03 -17.31 -10.89
C VAL A 646 18.75 -18.41 -10.10
N VAL A 647 19.14 -19.49 -10.75
CA VAL A 647 19.91 -20.60 -10.15
C VAL A 647 21.24 -20.11 -9.59
N GLU A 648 21.97 -19.27 -10.32
CA GLU A 648 23.23 -18.69 -9.86
C GLU A 648 23.03 -17.82 -8.60
N VAL A 649 22.02 -16.93 -8.63
CA VAL A 649 21.68 -16.06 -7.49
C VAL A 649 21.32 -16.91 -6.27
N GLU A 650 20.42 -17.88 -6.42
CA GLU A 650 20.03 -18.80 -5.34
C GLU A 650 21.25 -19.48 -4.72
N SER A 651 22.12 -20.04 -5.55
CA SER A 651 23.32 -20.79 -5.08
C SER A 651 24.31 -19.94 -4.29
N LYS A 652 24.38 -18.63 -4.58
CA LYS A 652 25.35 -17.71 -3.96
C LYS A 652 24.72 -16.83 -2.85
N LEU A 653 23.39 -16.76 -2.75
CA LEU A 653 22.70 -15.80 -1.91
C LEU A 653 23.05 -15.97 -0.42
N VAL A 654 22.99 -17.19 0.11
CA VAL A 654 23.30 -17.45 1.52
C VAL A 654 24.74 -17.03 1.85
N SER A 655 25.71 -17.39 1.01
CA SER A 655 27.12 -17.00 1.22
C SER A 655 27.32 -15.49 1.12
N THR A 656 26.59 -14.82 0.24
CA THR A 656 26.63 -13.37 0.08
C THR A 656 26.08 -12.67 1.33
N VAL A 657 24.92 -13.10 1.80
CA VAL A 657 24.25 -12.59 3.02
C VAL A 657 25.17 -12.78 4.25
N ASN A 658 25.78 -13.95 4.40
CA ASN A 658 26.69 -14.25 5.50
C ASN A 658 27.92 -13.33 5.48
N LYS A 659 28.53 -13.16 4.31
CA LYS A 659 29.70 -12.28 4.15
C LYS A 659 29.33 -10.81 4.37
N LEU A 660 28.17 -10.38 3.90
CA LEU A 660 27.75 -8.97 3.95
C LEU A 660 27.50 -8.48 5.36
N TRP A 661 26.91 -9.35 6.20
CA TRP A 661 26.50 -8.99 7.57
C TRP A 661 27.32 -9.67 8.66
N ASP A 662 28.35 -10.45 8.31
CA ASP A 662 29.17 -11.23 9.24
C ASP A 662 28.32 -12.11 10.16
N ILE A 663 27.42 -12.90 9.54
CA ILE A 663 26.46 -13.79 10.24
C ILE A 663 26.62 -15.23 9.74
N ASP A 664 26.04 -16.18 10.47
CA ASP A 664 25.92 -17.60 10.07
C ASP A 664 24.44 -17.94 9.77
N PHE A 665 23.95 -17.40 8.65
CA PHE A 665 22.64 -17.80 8.14
C PHE A 665 22.78 -19.16 7.46
N ASN A 666 22.23 -20.19 8.09
CA ASN A 666 22.46 -21.60 7.74
C ASN A 666 21.22 -22.30 7.13
N LEU A 667 20.26 -21.53 6.63
CA LEU A 667 19.04 -22.04 6.01
C LEU A 667 19.05 -21.80 4.50
N PRO A 668 18.43 -22.66 3.68
CA PRO A 668 18.31 -22.41 2.25
C PRO A 668 17.41 -21.18 1.99
N LEU A 669 17.77 -20.38 1.01
CA LEU A 669 16.99 -19.26 0.48
C LEU A 669 16.58 -19.61 -0.96
N SER A 670 15.54 -20.44 -1.09
CA SER A 670 15.11 -20.95 -2.40
C SER A 670 14.32 -19.91 -3.17
N LEU A 671 14.67 -19.72 -4.45
CA LEU A 671 13.98 -18.89 -5.41
C LEU A 671 13.25 -19.78 -6.42
N GLU A 672 11.93 -19.72 -6.42
CA GLU A 672 11.07 -20.45 -7.37
C GLU A 672 10.80 -19.56 -8.57
N ALA A 673 11.29 -19.95 -9.76
CA ALA A 673 11.07 -19.19 -10.98
C ALA A 673 9.87 -19.75 -11.74
N LYS A 674 9.01 -18.84 -12.23
CA LYS A 674 7.89 -19.13 -13.14
C LYS A 674 7.97 -18.21 -14.33
N MET A 675 7.62 -18.70 -15.52
CA MET A 675 7.68 -17.92 -16.75
C MET A 675 6.43 -18.14 -17.61
N GLY A 676 5.94 -17.08 -18.23
CA GLY A 676 4.75 -17.16 -19.08
C GLY A 676 4.64 -16.03 -20.08
N ASN A 677 3.60 -16.07 -20.92
CA ASN A 677 3.32 -15.01 -21.89
C ASN A 677 2.84 -13.71 -21.22
N ASN A 678 2.36 -13.83 -20.00
CA ASN A 678 1.95 -12.72 -19.16
C ASN A 678 2.26 -13.06 -17.69
N TRP A 679 2.05 -12.11 -16.79
CA TRP A 679 2.40 -12.29 -15.38
C TRP A 679 1.44 -13.23 -14.60
N LEU A 680 0.26 -13.57 -15.15
CA LEU A 680 -0.69 -14.47 -14.49
C LEU A 680 -0.50 -15.92 -14.92
N ASP A 681 -0.43 -16.14 -16.22
CA ASP A 681 -0.42 -17.49 -16.82
C ASP A 681 1.03 -17.93 -17.02
N GLN A 682 1.64 -18.40 -15.93
CA GLN A 682 3.04 -18.81 -15.84
C GLN A 682 3.14 -20.28 -15.47
N VAL A 683 4.22 -20.92 -15.89
CA VAL A 683 4.61 -22.29 -15.53
C VAL A 683 5.96 -22.29 -14.80
N ASP A 684 6.20 -23.27 -13.96
CA ASP A 684 7.46 -23.43 -13.25
C ASP A 684 8.59 -23.69 -14.28
N CYS A 685 9.79 -23.14 -14.03
CA CYS A 685 10.96 -23.23 -14.89
C CYS A 685 12.04 -24.14 -14.31
#